data_c5bda2d07846d69d3df1d2cb8866e5ca
#
_entry.id   c5bda2d07846d69d3df1d2cb8866e5ca
#
_cell.length_a   1.000
_cell.length_b   1.000
_cell.length_c   1.000
_cell.angle_alpha   90.00
_cell.angle_beta   90.00
_cell.angle_gamma   90.00
#
_symmetry.space_group_name_H-M   'P 1'
#
loop_
_entity.id
_entity.type
_entity.pdbx_description
1 polymer ?
#
loop_
_entity_poly.entity_id
_entity_poly.type
_entity_poly.pdbx_seq_one_letter_code
_entity_poly.pdbx_strand_id
1 'polypeptide(L)'
;MSEDLREAALDYHRYPTPGKISVTPTKAMATQRDLGLAYSPGVAEACLAIVDDPLEAGNLTARNNLVAVITNGTAVLGLGDIGPLAGKPVMEGKGCLFKKFAGIDVFDIELAENDPDALIDTIARMEPTFGGINLEDIKAPDCFYIERKLRERMKIPVFHDDQHGTAIVAAAAILNALKLVGKHIAEVKLVASGAGAAALACLDLIVSLGLPMRNIWVSDSKGVVFAGRAEQMDDNKARYAQPTSARTLGEIIGDADIFLGLSAGGVLKPEMVERMARAPIILAMANPTPEIDPAAALAVRPDAIIGTGRSDYPNQVNNVLCFPFIFRGALDVGATTINEEMKLAAVRAIAALAHAEIPEVVAKAYGAVGLRFGAQYLIPKPFDPRLIEIVAPAVAQAAMESGVATRPLADLEAYRRRLGQFVYHSGSAMQPVFAAAKRTPARVVYAEGEDERVLRAARVVVDEGLARPILVGRPEVIAERVAEYGLRLEAGADYDCIDPLDAAIYGPAADEYYDLMRRRGVSRPVAHVEMRGRGTLLAAMLLRRGAADAMLCGTLGRYADHLTDVRNVIGLRAGAHNFAAMQMLVLPGRQLFICDTHVNLDPDAAQVAEIARLAADEIRRFGITPSVALLSHSSFGGSDVATAVKMREALALVRAQDPTLAVDGEMRGDAALSRGILIREFPDSALTVEANLLVMPNVDAANISYNLLRIAAGGGITVGGILLGSARPVHILMPSSTVRRIVNMTALAAVDAGSERSEATIGG
;
A
#
# COMPACT_ATOMS: atom_id res chain seq x y z
N MET A 1 -25.74 -10.24 16.89
CA MET A 1 -25.37 -10.66 15.52
C MET A 1 -26.64 -11.07 14.80
N SER A 2 -26.87 -10.59 13.59
CA SER A 2 -28.00 -11.08 12.78
C SER A 2 -27.75 -12.57 12.42
N GLU A 3 -28.81 -13.34 12.20
CA GLU A 3 -28.75 -14.75 11.85
C GLU A 3 -27.93 -14.95 10.56
N ASP A 4 -28.12 -14.06 9.56
CA ASP A 4 -27.34 -13.98 8.31
C ASP A 4 -25.82 -13.85 8.55
N LEU A 5 -25.39 -13.01 9.49
CA LEU A 5 -23.96 -12.84 9.77
C LEU A 5 -23.34 -14.06 10.44
N ARG A 6 -24.13 -14.77 11.27
CA ARG A 6 -23.69 -16.01 11.91
C ARG A 6 -23.46 -17.10 10.88
N GLU A 7 -24.41 -17.30 9.96
CA GLU A 7 -24.29 -18.34 8.91
C GLU A 7 -23.15 -18.02 7.96
N ALA A 8 -23.05 -16.77 7.47
CA ALA A 8 -21.96 -16.33 6.62
C ALA A 8 -20.57 -16.52 7.27
N ALA A 9 -20.45 -16.28 8.59
CA ALA A 9 -19.21 -16.49 9.32
C ALA A 9 -18.85 -18.00 9.40
N LEU A 10 -19.81 -18.86 9.65
CA LEU A 10 -19.59 -20.30 9.69
C LEU A 10 -19.20 -20.84 8.30
N ASP A 11 -19.84 -20.38 7.24
CA ASP A 11 -19.55 -20.77 5.87
C ASP A 11 -18.17 -20.29 5.43
N TYR A 12 -17.77 -19.09 5.81
CA TYR A 12 -16.42 -18.58 5.56
C TYR A 12 -15.32 -19.47 6.16
N HIS A 13 -15.57 -20.11 7.32
CA HIS A 13 -14.61 -21.01 7.95
C HIS A 13 -14.65 -22.44 7.39
N ARG A 14 -15.77 -22.86 6.75
CA ARG A 14 -15.97 -24.20 6.19
C ARG A 14 -15.50 -24.34 4.74
N TYR A 15 -15.69 -23.30 3.93
CA TYR A 15 -15.58 -23.37 2.48
C TYR A 15 -14.54 -22.42 1.92
N PRO A 16 -13.86 -22.78 0.75
CA PRO A 16 -13.96 -24.06 0.03
C PRO A 16 -13.27 -25.24 0.75
N THR A 17 -12.39 -24.95 1.70
CA THR A 17 -11.71 -25.93 2.58
C THR A 17 -11.78 -25.43 4.02
N PRO A 18 -11.91 -26.32 5.01
CA PRO A 18 -11.93 -25.92 6.41
C PRO A 18 -10.64 -25.19 6.83
N GLY A 19 -10.79 -24.16 7.68
CA GLY A 19 -9.68 -23.35 8.16
C GLY A 19 -9.32 -22.18 7.23
N LYS A 20 -8.33 -21.40 7.63
CA LYS A 20 -7.91 -20.15 6.93
C LYS A 20 -6.45 -20.14 6.51
N ILE A 21 -5.67 -21.12 6.95
CA ILE A 21 -4.23 -21.19 6.67
C ILE A 21 -3.87 -22.49 5.93
N SER A 22 -2.79 -22.42 5.15
CA SER A 22 -2.18 -23.58 4.51
C SER A 22 -0.66 -23.44 4.53
N VAL A 23 0.06 -24.57 4.56
CA VAL A 23 1.51 -24.59 4.44
C VAL A 23 1.87 -24.93 3.01
N THR A 24 2.59 -24.05 2.32
CA THR A 24 2.94 -24.17 0.90
C THR A 24 4.45 -24.13 0.71
N PRO A 25 5.07 -25.07 -0.04
CA PRO A 25 6.49 -25.00 -0.38
C PRO A 25 6.84 -23.74 -1.16
N THR A 26 7.98 -23.11 -0.84
CA THR A 26 8.50 -21.92 -1.55
C THR A 26 9.41 -22.27 -2.70
N LYS A 27 9.82 -23.53 -2.83
CA LYS A 27 10.72 -24.05 -3.88
C LYS A 27 10.00 -25.08 -4.74
N ALA A 28 10.26 -25.06 -6.04
CA ALA A 28 9.79 -26.12 -6.92
C ALA A 28 10.47 -27.46 -6.56
N MET A 29 9.73 -28.56 -6.67
CA MET A 29 10.23 -29.93 -6.48
C MET A 29 9.66 -30.80 -7.60
N ALA A 30 10.17 -30.60 -8.81
CA ALA A 30 9.68 -31.24 -10.02
C ALA A 30 10.70 -32.20 -10.67
N THR A 31 11.97 -32.12 -10.29
CA THR A 31 13.06 -32.90 -10.90
C THR A 31 13.87 -33.65 -9.85
N GLN A 32 14.61 -34.69 -10.31
CA GLN A 32 15.57 -35.43 -9.47
C GLN A 32 16.65 -34.50 -8.88
N ARG A 33 17.03 -33.46 -9.62
CA ARG A 33 17.97 -32.46 -9.14
C ARG A 33 17.37 -31.65 -7.98
N ASP A 34 16.11 -31.21 -8.10
CA ASP A 34 15.44 -30.47 -7.04
C ASP A 34 15.35 -31.28 -5.75
N LEU A 35 15.02 -32.58 -5.87
CA LEU A 35 15.00 -33.50 -4.76
C LEU A 35 16.40 -33.64 -4.09
N GLY A 36 17.46 -33.75 -4.92
CA GLY A 36 18.82 -33.83 -4.43
C GLY A 36 19.30 -32.56 -3.69
N LEU A 37 18.86 -31.38 -4.13
CA LEU A 37 19.17 -30.12 -3.48
C LEU A 37 18.32 -29.87 -2.24
N ALA A 38 17.03 -30.18 -2.30
CA ALA A 38 16.08 -29.86 -1.23
C ALA A 38 16.15 -30.85 -0.04
N TYR A 39 16.60 -32.08 -0.27
CA TYR A 39 16.62 -33.10 0.77
C TYR A 39 17.96 -33.85 0.84
N SER A 40 18.21 -34.87 0.06
CA SER A 40 19.45 -35.64 0.15
C SER A 40 20.15 -35.75 -1.21
N PRO A 41 21.45 -35.47 -1.28
CA PRO A 41 22.43 -35.12 -0.23
C PRO A 41 22.56 -33.61 0.07
N GLY A 42 22.04 -32.71 -0.78
CA GLY A 42 22.34 -31.29 -0.79
C GLY A 42 21.96 -30.53 0.49
N VAL A 43 20.96 -30.96 1.23
CA VAL A 43 20.52 -30.32 2.48
C VAL A 43 21.63 -30.31 3.56
N ALA A 44 22.57 -31.26 3.49
CA ALA A 44 23.66 -31.34 4.45
C ALA A 44 24.55 -30.08 4.43
N GLU A 45 24.76 -29.48 3.29
CA GLU A 45 25.56 -28.24 3.16
C GLU A 45 24.90 -27.08 3.90
N ALA A 46 23.56 -26.94 3.82
CA ALA A 46 22.83 -25.91 4.56
C ALA A 46 22.91 -26.18 6.09
N CYS A 47 22.85 -27.44 6.51
CA CYS A 47 23.00 -27.80 7.92
C CYS A 47 24.40 -27.44 8.45
N LEU A 48 25.45 -27.76 7.69
CA LEU A 48 26.83 -27.46 8.05
C LEU A 48 27.07 -25.93 8.13
N ALA A 49 26.56 -25.16 7.19
CA ALA A 49 26.65 -23.71 7.23
C ALA A 49 26.00 -23.11 8.49
N ILE A 50 24.88 -23.67 8.96
CA ILE A 50 24.21 -23.23 10.20
C ILE A 50 25.01 -23.67 11.44
N VAL A 51 25.71 -24.79 11.39
CA VAL A 51 26.61 -25.23 12.47
C VAL A 51 27.79 -24.28 12.60
N ASP A 52 28.35 -23.84 11.46
CA ASP A 52 29.48 -22.92 11.43
C ASP A 52 29.08 -21.50 11.86
N ASP A 53 27.92 -21.01 11.41
CA ASP A 53 27.34 -19.73 11.81
C ASP A 53 25.82 -19.87 12.06
N PRO A 54 25.36 -19.91 13.32
CA PRO A 54 23.94 -20.02 13.65
C PRO A 54 23.04 -18.90 13.09
N LEU A 55 23.59 -17.74 12.70
CA LEU A 55 22.81 -16.66 12.07
C LEU A 55 22.37 -17.06 10.65
N GLU A 56 23.08 -17.98 9.99
CA GLU A 56 22.70 -18.51 8.69
C GLU A 56 21.36 -19.29 8.71
N ALA A 57 20.89 -19.74 9.86
CA ALA A 57 19.53 -20.30 9.99
C ALA A 57 18.46 -19.34 9.48
N GLY A 58 18.67 -18.04 9.61
CA GLY A 58 17.77 -17.03 9.12
C GLY A 58 17.82 -16.78 7.61
N ASN A 59 18.93 -17.13 6.96
CA ASN A 59 19.13 -16.98 5.52
C ASN A 59 18.76 -18.26 4.75
N LEU A 60 18.98 -19.41 5.37
CA LEU A 60 18.85 -20.73 4.75
C LEU A 60 17.51 -21.42 5.06
N THR A 61 16.74 -20.92 6.03
CA THR A 61 15.44 -21.47 6.45
C THR A 61 14.35 -20.39 6.49
N ALA A 62 13.09 -20.82 6.69
CA ALA A 62 11.96 -19.91 6.88
C ALA A 62 11.96 -19.18 8.23
N ARG A 63 12.88 -19.49 9.15
CA ARG A 63 12.89 -19.06 10.55
C ARG A 63 12.71 -17.54 10.72
N ASN A 64 13.42 -16.72 9.92
CA ASN A 64 13.38 -15.27 10.05
C ASN A 64 12.06 -14.64 9.56
N ASN A 65 11.23 -15.38 8.86
CA ASN A 65 9.90 -14.94 8.41
C ASN A 65 8.75 -15.70 9.08
N LEU A 66 9.03 -16.51 10.12
CA LEU A 66 8.06 -17.37 10.76
C LEU A 66 7.83 -16.92 12.22
N VAL A 67 6.58 -16.58 12.56
CA VAL A 67 6.15 -16.22 13.91
C VAL A 67 5.23 -17.29 14.47
N ALA A 68 5.41 -17.66 15.74
CA ALA A 68 4.40 -18.44 16.45
C ALA A 68 3.35 -17.49 17.06
N VAL A 69 2.08 -17.74 16.80
CA VAL A 69 0.95 -17.15 17.52
C VAL A 69 0.49 -18.16 18.57
N ILE A 70 0.73 -17.86 19.84
CA ILE A 70 0.56 -18.81 20.93
C ILE A 70 -0.54 -18.36 21.88
N THR A 71 -1.46 -19.29 22.18
CA THR A 71 -2.53 -19.08 23.15
C THR A 71 -2.73 -20.29 24.03
N ASN A 72 -3.26 -20.08 25.24
CA ASN A 72 -3.89 -21.13 26.06
C ASN A 72 -5.41 -20.98 26.13
N GLY A 73 -5.99 -20.01 25.42
CA GLY A 73 -7.43 -19.83 25.28
C GLY A 73 -8.15 -19.32 26.54
N THR A 74 -7.43 -18.66 27.46
CA THR A 74 -7.97 -18.24 28.75
C THR A 74 -8.62 -16.85 28.75
N ALA A 75 -8.52 -16.06 27.64
CA ALA A 75 -9.10 -14.73 27.52
C ALA A 75 -9.55 -14.38 26.09
N VAL A 76 -10.26 -15.29 25.42
CA VAL A 76 -10.57 -15.21 23.99
C VAL A 76 -11.66 -14.18 23.68
N LEU A 77 -11.34 -13.10 22.94
CA LEU A 77 -12.27 -12.12 22.32
C LEU A 77 -13.49 -11.69 23.17
N GLY A 78 -13.37 -11.56 24.49
CA GLY A 78 -14.51 -11.25 25.36
C GLY A 78 -15.45 -12.44 25.63
N LEU A 79 -15.15 -13.62 25.07
CA LEU A 79 -15.82 -14.87 25.43
C LEU A 79 -15.24 -15.48 26.73
N GLY A 80 -14.05 -15.00 27.13
CA GLY A 80 -13.36 -15.43 28.33
C GLY A 80 -12.60 -16.74 28.13
N ASP A 81 -12.59 -17.57 29.18
CA ASP A 81 -11.87 -18.85 29.20
C ASP A 81 -12.70 -19.92 28.48
N ILE A 82 -12.50 -20.07 27.19
CA ILE A 82 -13.16 -21.07 26.35
C ILE A 82 -12.22 -22.22 25.94
N GLY A 83 -10.97 -22.13 26.39
CA GLY A 83 -9.93 -23.14 26.12
C GLY A 83 -9.24 -22.99 24.75
N PRO A 84 -8.07 -23.66 24.62
CA PRO A 84 -7.20 -23.46 23.45
C PRO A 84 -7.85 -23.95 22.14
N LEU A 85 -8.53 -25.08 22.13
CA LEU A 85 -9.14 -25.63 20.92
C LEU A 85 -10.22 -24.68 20.33
N ALA A 86 -11.05 -24.09 21.19
CA ALA A 86 -12.07 -23.15 20.75
C ALA A 86 -11.48 -21.79 20.33
N GLY A 87 -10.28 -21.44 20.80
CA GLY A 87 -9.51 -20.26 20.39
C GLY A 87 -8.90 -20.36 18.99
N LYS A 88 -8.68 -21.58 18.45
CA LYS A 88 -8.00 -21.78 17.17
C LYS A 88 -8.49 -20.92 15.99
N PRO A 89 -9.80 -20.73 15.75
CA PRO A 89 -10.24 -19.87 14.66
C PRO A 89 -9.75 -18.42 14.76
N VAL A 90 -9.54 -17.91 15.98
CA VAL A 90 -8.98 -16.57 16.21
C VAL A 90 -7.50 -16.53 15.84
N MET A 91 -6.75 -17.55 16.26
CA MET A 91 -5.30 -17.67 16.00
C MET A 91 -5.00 -17.83 14.51
N GLU A 92 -5.77 -18.63 13.77
CA GLU A 92 -5.71 -18.69 12.31
C GLU A 92 -6.01 -17.30 11.68
N GLY A 93 -7.00 -16.59 12.21
CA GLY A 93 -7.31 -15.23 11.78
C GLY A 93 -6.13 -14.28 11.98
N LYS A 94 -5.45 -14.36 13.13
CA LYS A 94 -4.23 -13.59 13.41
C LYS A 94 -3.13 -13.94 12.39
N GLY A 95 -2.93 -15.20 12.05
CA GLY A 95 -2.01 -15.66 11.02
C GLY A 95 -2.31 -15.07 9.64
N CYS A 96 -3.59 -15.01 9.24
CA CYS A 96 -4.01 -14.35 8.01
C CYS A 96 -3.64 -12.85 7.97
N LEU A 97 -3.79 -12.13 9.10
CA LEU A 97 -3.45 -10.72 9.19
C LEU A 97 -1.93 -10.50 9.08
N PHE A 98 -1.11 -11.29 9.77
CA PHE A 98 0.35 -11.27 9.62
C PHE A 98 0.78 -11.47 8.17
N LYS A 99 0.21 -12.48 7.48
CA LYS A 99 0.52 -12.78 6.09
C LYS A 99 0.07 -11.66 5.16
N LYS A 100 -1.17 -11.18 5.32
CA LYS A 100 -1.78 -10.17 4.46
C LYS A 100 -1.05 -8.83 4.53
N PHE A 101 -0.72 -8.36 5.74
CA PHE A 101 -0.23 -7.00 5.95
C PHE A 101 1.29 -6.89 5.98
N ALA A 102 1.99 -7.96 6.36
CA ALA A 102 3.44 -7.93 6.50
C ALA A 102 4.20 -9.08 5.80
N GLY A 103 3.51 -10.00 5.11
CA GLY A 103 4.13 -11.14 4.45
C GLY A 103 4.75 -12.17 5.39
N ILE A 104 4.46 -12.08 6.68
CA ILE A 104 5.00 -12.96 7.72
C ILE A 104 4.20 -14.25 7.72
N ASP A 105 4.89 -15.37 7.72
CA ASP A 105 4.31 -16.69 7.88
C ASP A 105 4.06 -16.99 9.38
N VAL A 106 2.99 -17.70 9.67
CA VAL A 106 2.58 -17.99 11.04
C VAL A 106 2.28 -19.46 11.20
N PHE A 107 2.75 -20.04 12.30
CA PHE A 107 2.13 -21.23 12.90
C PHE A 107 1.36 -20.78 14.14
N ASP A 108 0.05 -21.07 14.15
CA ASP A 108 -0.78 -20.91 15.32
C ASP A 108 -0.63 -22.17 16.22
N ILE A 109 -0.41 -21.92 17.51
CA ILE A 109 -0.09 -22.97 18.49
C ILE A 109 -0.99 -22.81 19.71
N GLU A 110 -1.94 -23.69 19.83
CA GLU A 110 -2.88 -23.75 20.94
C GLU A 110 -2.40 -24.75 21.98
N LEU A 111 -2.00 -24.25 23.17
CA LEU A 111 -1.44 -25.06 24.24
C LEU A 111 -2.47 -25.33 25.35
N ALA A 112 -2.75 -26.59 25.63
CA ALA A 112 -3.60 -27.00 26.72
C ALA A 112 -2.82 -27.01 28.05
N GLU A 113 -2.31 -25.85 28.46
CA GLU A 113 -1.50 -25.66 29.66
C GLU A 113 -1.93 -24.36 30.39
N ASN A 114 -2.28 -24.49 31.64
CA ASN A 114 -2.70 -23.36 32.48
C ASN A 114 -1.70 -23.02 33.60
N ASP A 115 -0.71 -23.88 33.87
CA ASP A 115 0.40 -23.53 34.74
C ASP A 115 1.35 -22.58 34.04
N PRO A 116 1.59 -21.36 34.55
CA PRO A 116 2.41 -20.38 33.87
C PRO A 116 3.87 -20.82 33.66
N ASP A 117 4.46 -21.54 34.62
CA ASP A 117 5.85 -22.00 34.52
C ASP A 117 6.01 -23.12 33.49
N ALA A 118 5.08 -24.06 33.45
CA ALA A 118 5.02 -25.10 32.43
C ALA A 118 4.80 -24.53 31.02
N LEU A 119 3.94 -23.53 30.91
CA LEU A 119 3.69 -22.80 29.65
C LEU A 119 4.96 -22.05 29.18
N ILE A 120 5.64 -21.35 30.08
CA ILE A 120 6.91 -20.68 29.80
C ILE A 120 7.97 -21.67 29.31
N ASP A 121 8.12 -22.81 29.99
CA ASP A 121 9.06 -23.87 29.61
C ASP A 121 8.78 -24.41 28.22
N THR A 122 7.51 -24.65 27.92
CA THR A 122 7.08 -25.17 26.61
C THR A 122 7.39 -24.18 25.50
N ILE A 123 7.01 -22.92 25.68
CA ILE A 123 7.22 -21.87 24.68
C ILE A 123 8.71 -21.62 24.43
N ALA A 124 9.52 -21.54 25.51
CA ALA A 124 10.95 -21.27 25.37
C ALA A 124 11.69 -22.36 24.58
N ARG A 125 11.26 -23.63 24.66
CA ARG A 125 11.84 -24.74 23.90
C ARG A 125 11.55 -24.68 22.40
N MET A 126 10.57 -23.89 21.96
CA MET A 126 10.21 -23.70 20.53
C MET A 126 11.05 -22.61 19.85
N GLU A 127 11.90 -21.86 20.58
CA GLU A 127 12.74 -20.78 20.04
C GLU A 127 13.50 -21.14 18.76
N PRO A 128 14.11 -22.34 18.61
CA PRO A 128 14.86 -22.67 17.38
C PRO A 128 14.03 -22.63 16.10
N THR A 129 12.72 -22.82 16.19
CA THR A 129 11.80 -22.87 15.03
C THR A 129 11.44 -21.49 14.53
N PHE A 130 11.33 -20.49 15.41
CA PHE A 130 10.69 -19.21 15.12
C PHE A 130 11.64 -18.02 15.14
N GLY A 131 11.31 -16.99 14.36
CA GLY A 131 11.94 -15.67 14.41
C GLY A 131 11.33 -14.75 15.48
N GLY A 132 10.12 -15.05 15.96
CA GLY A 132 9.44 -14.30 17.00
C GLY A 132 8.21 -15.02 17.54
N ILE A 133 7.74 -14.61 18.72
CA ILE A 133 6.57 -15.15 19.43
C ILE A 133 5.55 -14.03 19.64
N ASN A 134 4.35 -14.22 19.17
CA ASN A 134 3.18 -13.43 19.52
C ASN A 134 2.33 -14.20 20.53
N LEU A 135 2.20 -13.66 21.74
CA LEU A 135 1.29 -14.19 22.75
C LEU A 135 -0.09 -13.56 22.56
N GLU A 136 -1.14 -14.38 22.60
CA GLU A 136 -2.50 -13.96 22.31
C GLU A 136 -3.49 -14.60 23.28
N ASP A 137 -4.49 -13.81 23.71
CA ASP A 137 -5.63 -14.31 24.49
C ASP A 137 -5.25 -15.07 25.80
N ILE A 138 -4.17 -14.64 26.46
CA ILE A 138 -3.75 -15.16 27.76
C ILE A 138 -4.23 -14.19 28.85
N LYS A 139 -4.94 -14.70 29.85
CA LYS A 139 -5.56 -13.88 30.89
C LYS A 139 -4.57 -13.16 31.82
N ALA A 140 -4.96 -11.99 32.30
CA ALA A 140 -4.28 -11.33 33.41
C ALA A 140 -4.63 -12.03 34.76
N PRO A 141 -3.71 -12.08 35.76
CA PRO A 141 -2.36 -11.48 35.74
C PRO A 141 -1.26 -12.35 35.11
N ASP A 142 -1.57 -13.60 34.75
CA ASP A 142 -0.60 -14.58 34.30
C ASP A 142 0.17 -14.11 33.06
N CYS A 143 -0.51 -13.40 32.14
CA CYS A 143 0.11 -12.88 30.91
C CYS A 143 1.31 -11.96 31.18
N PHE A 144 1.30 -11.16 32.25
CA PHE A 144 2.43 -10.28 32.61
C PHE A 144 3.66 -11.08 33.04
N TYR A 145 3.41 -12.11 33.84
CA TYR A 145 4.47 -12.99 34.33
C TYR A 145 5.08 -13.82 33.19
N ILE A 146 4.23 -14.42 32.37
CA ILE A 146 4.63 -15.24 31.24
C ILE A 146 5.46 -14.43 30.24
N GLU A 147 4.96 -13.28 29.79
CA GLU A 147 5.69 -12.45 28.84
C GLU A 147 7.05 -12.00 29.38
N ARG A 148 7.09 -11.48 30.62
CA ARG A 148 8.32 -11.03 31.25
C ARG A 148 9.36 -12.16 31.32
N LYS A 149 8.96 -13.37 31.75
CA LYS A 149 9.86 -14.51 31.86
C LYS A 149 10.36 -15.04 30.52
N LEU A 150 9.52 -15.03 29.51
CA LEU A 150 9.92 -15.40 28.16
C LEU A 150 10.90 -14.38 27.57
N ARG A 151 10.66 -13.08 27.75
CA ARG A 151 11.57 -12.02 27.31
C ARG A 151 12.94 -12.06 28.01
N GLU A 152 12.99 -12.45 29.29
CA GLU A 152 14.25 -12.68 30.01
C GLU A 152 15.04 -13.90 29.49
N ARG A 153 14.32 -14.91 29.01
CA ARG A 153 14.89 -16.23 28.67
C ARG A 153 15.23 -16.40 27.19
N MET A 154 14.38 -15.85 26.30
CA MET A 154 14.48 -16.02 24.86
C MET A 154 15.31 -14.91 24.20
N LYS A 155 15.95 -15.25 23.08
CA LYS A 155 16.78 -14.33 22.27
C LYS A 155 16.10 -13.92 20.96
N ILE A 156 14.79 -14.09 20.90
CA ILE A 156 13.91 -13.65 19.80
C ILE A 156 12.81 -12.77 20.38
N PRO A 157 12.18 -11.89 19.59
CA PRO A 157 11.07 -11.06 20.02
C PRO A 157 9.94 -11.88 20.63
N VAL A 158 9.51 -11.53 21.85
CA VAL A 158 8.28 -11.99 22.49
C VAL A 158 7.41 -10.76 22.73
N PHE A 159 6.17 -10.82 22.29
CA PHE A 159 5.27 -9.66 22.29
C PHE A 159 3.83 -10.14 22.54
N HIS A 160 3.18 -9.59 23.58
CA HIS A 160 1.78 -9.88 23.86
C HIS A 160 0.91 -8.82 23.21
N ASP A 161 0.21 -9.17 22.15
CA ASP A 161 -0.51 -8.20 21.33
C ASP A 161 -1.66 -7.51 22.06
N ASP A 162 -2.45 -8.25 22.87
CA ASP A 162 -3.54 -7.65 23.66
C ASP A 162 -3.06 -6.57 24.63
N GLN A 163 -1.81 -6.68 25.11
CA GLN A 163 -1.21 -5.64 25.94
C GLN A 163 -0.65 -4.51 25.08
N HIS A 164 0.33 -4.81 24.25
CA HIS A 164 1.16 -3.79 23.62
C HIS A 164 0.63 -3.29 22.28
N GLY A 165 -0.06 -4.14 21.48
CA GLY A 165 -0.69 -3.72 20.24
C GLY A 165 -1.79 -2.69 20.50
N THR A 166 -2.67 -2.98 21.44
CA THR A 166 -3.71 -2.05 21.90
C THR A 166 -3.12 -0.76 22.45
N ALA A 167 -2.07 -0.85 23.30
CA ALA A 167 -1.39 0.29 23.87
C ALA A 167 -0.80 1.23 22.83
N ILE A 168 -0.11 0.68 21.82
CA ILE A 168 0.53 1.46 20.75
C ILE A 168 -0.50 2.22 19.92
N VAL A 169 -1.59 1.56 19.52
CA VAL A 169 -2.63 2.19 18.70
C VAL A 169 -3.43 3.23 19.49
N ALA A 170 -3.78 2.94 20.74
CA ALA A 170 -4.44 3.89 21.62
C ALA A 170 -3.58 5.13 21.90
N ALA A 171 -2.28 4.93 22.16
CA ALA A 171 -1.34 6.01 22.37
C ALA A 171 -1.19 6.90 21.12
N ALA A 172 -1.14 6.33 19.91
CA ALA A 172 -1.12 7.08 18.67
C ALA A 172 -2.39 7.92 18.48
N ALA A 173 -3.56 7.36 18.78
CA ALA A 173 -4.84 8.08 18.76
C ALA A 173 -4.86 9.24 19.74
N ILE A 174 -4.40 9.02 20.98
CA ILE A 174 -4.32 10.04 22.03
C ILE A 174 -3.38 11.19 21.63
N LEU A 175 -2.18 10.89 21.12
CA LEU A 175 -1.24 11.93 20.66
C LEU A 175 -1.87 12.82 19.59
N ASN A 176 -2.54 12.24 18.62
CA ASN A 176 -3.19 12.98 17.55
C ASN A 176 -4.43 13.74 18.03
N ALA A 177 -5.22 13.17 18.95
CA ALA A 177 -6.35 13.86 19.54
C ALA A 177 -5.89 15.06 20.38
N LEU A 178 -4.85 14.91 21.22
CA LEU A 178 -4.26 16.00 21.99
C LEU A 178 -3.78 17.14 21.10
N LYS A 179 -3.08 16.82 20.00
CA LYS A 179 -2.64 17.80 19.00
C LYS A 179 -3.84 18.54 18.38
N LEU A 180 -4.92 17.83 18.06
CA LEU A 180 -6.12 18.42 17.46
C LEU A 180 -6.84 19.39 18.41
N VAL A 181 -6.91 19.06 19.71
CA VAL A 181 -7.56 19.90 20.72
C VAL A 181 -6.62 20.92 21.36
N GLY A 182 -5.34 20.94 20.99
CA GLY A 182 -4.34 21.89 21.49
C GLY A 182 -3.96 21.67 22.97
N LYS A 183 -4.00 20.41 23.46
CA LYS A 183 -3.62 20.08 24.85
C LYS A 183 -2.25 19.42 24.89
N HIS A 184 -1.50 19.66 25.98
CA HIS A 184 -0.17 19.07 26.17
C HIS A 184 -0.27 17.83 27.07
N ILE A 185 0.39 16.72 26.68
CA ILE A 185 0.29 15.43 27.37
C ILE A 185 0.71 15.51 28.85
N ALA A 186 1.67 16.36 29.19
CA ALA A 186 2.14 16.51 30.57
C ALA A 186 1.13 17.19 31.53
N GLU A 187 0.08 17.82 30.98
CA GLU A 187 -0.85 18.66 31.75
C GLU A 187 -2.24 18.03 31.90
N VAL A 188 -2.56 17.03 31.06
CA VAL A 188 -3.89 16.42 30.98
C VAL A 188 -4.16 15.46 32.14
N LYS A 189 -5.42 15.33 32.51
CA LYS A 189 -5.94 14.31 33.43
C LYS A 189 -6.50 13.14 32.65
N LEU A 190 -6.00 11.93 32.92
CA LEU A 190 -6.49 10.70 32.33
C LEU A 190 -7.24 9.87 33.39
N VAL A 191 -8.44 9.41 33.00
CA VAL A 191 -9.23 8.47 33.79
C VAL A 191 -9.39 7.17 32.98
N ALA A 192 -8.90 6.07 33.54
CA ALA A 192 -9.05 4.75 32.96
C ALA A 192 -10.18 3.96 33.65
N SER A 193 -11.02 3.34 32.83
CA SER A 193 -11.96 2.31 33.27
C SER A 193 -11.47 0.95 32.82
N GLY A 194 -11.07 0.11 33.74
CA GLY A 194 -10.35 -1.15 33.54
C GLY A 194 -8.94 -1.07 34.11
N ALA A 195 -8.49 -2.18 34.71
CA ALA A 195 -7.14 -2.35 35.24
C ALA A 195 -6.59 -3.75 34.90
N GLY A 196 -6.97 -4.26 33.73
CA GLY A 196 -6.45 -5.51 33.15
C GLY A 196 -5.21 -5.27 32.29
N ALA A 197 -4.80 -6.31 31.57
CA ALA A 197 -3.58 -6.33 30.77
C ALA A 197 -3.47 -5.14 29.79
N ALA A 198 -4.46 -4.95 28.95
CA ALA A 198 -4.46 -3.85 27.97
C ALA A 198 -4.46 -2.47 28.63
N ALA A 199 -5.25 -2.28 29.70
CA ALA A 199 -5.35 -0.99 30.38
C ALA A 199 -4.00 -0.57 30.99
N LEU A 200 -3.36 -1.46 31.74
CA LEU A 200 -2.06 -1.17 32.36
C LEU A 200 -0.96 -0.95 31.35
N ALA A 201 -0.93 -1.73 30.27
CA ALA A 201 0.02 -1.52 29.18
C ALA A 201 -0.18 -0.18 28.47
N CYS A 202 -1.44 0.25 28.25
CA CYS A 202 -1.74 1.58 27.71
C CYS A 202 -1.22 2.69 28.65
N LEU A 203 -1.47 2.57 29.94
CA LEU A 203 -1.03 3.56 30.93
C LEU A 203 0.50 3.65 30.99
N ASP A 204 1.21 2.51 31.02
CA ASP A 204 2.67 2.47 31.02
C ASP A 204 3.26 3.17 29.81
N LEU A 205 2.71 2.91 28.63
CA LEU A 205 3.18 3.53 27.39
C LEU A 205 2.87 5.03 27.32
N ILE A 206 1.71 5.45 27.83
CA ILE A 206 1.33 6.87 27.89
C ILE A 206 2.21 7.62 28.90
N VAL A 207 2.62 6.99 30.01
CA VAL A 207 3.63 7.54 30.95
C VAL A 207 4.97 7.72 30.25
N SER A 208 5.41 6.73 29.44
CA SER A 208 6.63 6.83 28.64
C SER A 208 6.57 7.95 27.59
N LEU A 209 5.36 8.36 27.17
CA LEU A 209 5.15 9.52 26.29
C LEU A 209 5.15 10.86 27.04
N GLY A 210 5.17 10.87 28.37
CA GLY A 210 5.32 12.06 29.18
C GLY A 210 4.11 12.43 30.06
N LEU A 211 3.08 11.58 30.17
CA LEU A 211 1.97 11.82 31.10
C LEU A 211 2.44 11.50 32.55
N PRO A 212 2.39 12.45 33.49
CA PRO A 212 2.76 12.18 34.88
C PRO A 212 1.80 11.19 35.55
N MET A 213 2.30 10.19 36.25
CA MET A 213 1.49 9.18 36.95
C MET A 213 0.46 9.80 37.93
N ARG A 214 0.77 10.93 38.56
CA ARG A 214 -0.15 11.65 39.42
C ARG A 214 -1.40 12.17 38.71
N ASN A 215 -1.39 12.28 37.41
CA ASN A 215 -2.52 12.73 36.60
C ASN A 215 -3.37 11.55 36.07
N ILE A 216 -2.99 10.32 36.44
CA ILE A 216 -3.67 9.08 36.00
C ILE A 216 -4.55 8.56 37.15
N TRP A 217 -5.82 8.33 36.85
CA TRP A 217 -6.79 7.76 37.75
C TRP A 217 -7.36 6.49 37.17
N VAL A 218 -7.40 5.41 37.95
CA VAL A 218 -7.84 4.09 37.48
C VAL A 218 -9.04 3.61 38.29
N SER A 219 -10.03 3.05 37.60
CA SER A 219 -11.18 2.39 38.23
C SER A 219 -11.34 1.00 37.59
N ASP A 220 -11.58 -0.01 38.38
CA ASP A 220 -11.91 -1.37 37.93
C ASP A 220 -13.29 -1.82 38.46
N SER A 221 -13.61 -3.12 38.35
CA SER A 221 -14.89 -3.70 38.82
C SER A 221 -15.17 -3.48 40.33
N LYS A 222 -14.14 -3.16 41.10
CA LYS A 222 -14.23 -2.85 42.54
C LYS A 222 -14.17 -1.35 42.85
N GLY A 223 -14.21 -0.53 41.82
CA GLY A 223 -14.13 0.95 41.93
C GLY A 223 -12.71 1.49 41.77
N VAL A 224 -12.48 2.68 42.34
CA VAL A 224 -11.22 3.39 42.19
C VAL A 224 -10.04 2.62 42.80
N VAL A 225 -8.92 2.61 42.09
CA VAL A 225 -7.63 2.11 42.59
C VAL A 225 -6.98 3.17 43.45
N PHE A 226 -7.12 3.03 44.78
CA PHE A 226 -6.65 4.02 45.77
C PHE A 226 -5.55 3.44 46.66
N ALA A 227 -4.74 4.30 47.24
CA ALA A 227 -3.68 3.94 48.19
C ALA A 227 -4.23 3.23 49.43
N GLY A 228 -3.75 2.02 49.72
CA GLY A 228 -4.23 1.20 50.83
C GLY A 228 -5.42 0.27 50.50
N ARG A 229 -5.89 0.24 49.25
CA ARG A 229 -6.84 -0.77 48.78
C ARG A 229 -6.19 -2.15 48.78
N ALA A 230 -6.86 -3.14 49.39
CA ALA A 230 -6.36 -4.52 49.42
C ALA A 230 -7.07 -5.45 48.40
N GLU A 231 -8.35 -5.18 48.08
CA GLU A 231 -9.18 -6.04 47.27
C GLU A 231 -8.77 -5.97 45.78
N GLN A 232 -8.49 -7.14 45.16
CA GLN A 232 -8.08 -7.29 43.73
C GLN A 232 -6.89 -6.39 43.36
N MET A 233 -5.90 -6.28 44.23
CA MET A 233 -4.66 -5.55 43.97
C MET A 233 -3.53 -6.51 43.64
N ASP A 234 -2.66 -6.07 42.75
CA ASP A 234 -1.36 -6.66 42.38
C ASP A 234 -0.34 -5.52 42.22
N ASP A 235 0.93 -5.88 42.06
CA ASP A 235 2.04 -4.92 41.98
C ASP A 235 1.89 -3.96 40.76
N ASN A 236 1.31 -4.41 39.66
CA ASN A 236 1.11 -3.59 38.47
C ASN A 236 0.03 -2.53 38.69
N LYS A 237 -1.09 -2.88 39.31
CA LYS A 237 -2.15 -1.93 39.68
C LYS A 237 -1.70 -0.96 40.77
N ALA A 238 -0.92 -1.45 41.75
CA ALA A 238 -0.48 -0.66 42.89
C ALA A 238 0.32 0.58 42.47
N ARG A 239 0.99 0.56 41.36
CA ARG A 239 1.74 1.71 40.79
C ARG A 239 0.82 2.91 40.49
N TYR A 240 -0.43 2.66 40.17
CA TYR A 240 -1.44 3.67 39.80
C TYR A 240 -2.40 4.03 40.96
N ALA A 241 -2.15 3.53 42.14
CA ALA A 241 -2.98 3.85 43.32
C ALA A 241 -2.82 5.30 43.72
N GLN A 242 -3.93 6.07 43.73
CA GLN A 242 -3.94 7.48 44.12
C GLN A 242 -4.34 7.67 45.61
N PRO A 243 -3.77 8.65 46.30
CA PRO A 243 -4.19 9.01 47.64
C PRO A 243 -5.53 9.78 47.62
N THR A 244 -6.66 9.06 47.65
CA THR A 244 -8.00 9.64 47.49
C THR A 244 -9.06 8.93 48.31
N SER A 245 -10.12 9.66 48.68
CA SER A 245 -11.33 9.12 49.26
C SER A 245 -12.37 8.69 48.23
N ALA A 246 -12.18 9.01 46.94
CA ALA A 246 -13.07 8.60 45.86
C ALA A 246 -13.10 7.05 45.69
N ARG A 247 -14.28 6.51 45.44
CA ARG A 247 -14.49 5.05 45.30
C ARG A 247 -15.10 4.63 43.96
N THR A 248 -15.72 5.55 43.24
CA THR A 248 -16.44 5.25 41.99
C THR A 248 -15.87 6.02 40.83
N LEU A 249 -16.06 5.47 39.61
CA LEU A 249 -15.69 6.15 38.37
C LEU A 249 -16.30 7.56 38.27
N GLY A 250 -17.57 7.69 38.68
CA GLY A 250 -18.28 8.97 38.68
C GLY A 250 -17.64 10.03 39.58
N GLU A 251 -16.94 9.67 40.65
CA GLU A 251 -16.27 10.62 41.55
C GLU A 251 -14.93 11.13 40.97
N ILE A 252 -14.27 10.36 40.09
CA ILE A 252 -12.97 10.73 39.56
C ILE A 252 -13.03 11.33 38.15
N ILE A 253 -14.15 11.17 37.40
CA ILE A 253 -14.26 11.56 36.00
C ILE A 253 -14.32 13.08 35.78
N GLY A 254 -14.72 13.85 36.79
CA GLY A 254 -14.78 15.30 36.67
C GLY A 254 -13.46 15.90 36.23
N ASP A 255 -13.52 16.86 35.31
CA ASP A 255 -12.35 17.53 34.68
C ASP A 255 -11.34 16.59 34.03
N ALA A 256 -11.75 15.37 33.68
CA ALA A 256 -10.89 14.46 32.90
C ALA A 256 -10.79 14.93 31.43
N ASP A 257 -9.57 15.06 30.95
CA ASP A 257 -9.29 15.35 29.53
C ASP A 257 -9.39 14.11 28.67
N ILE A 258 -9.00 12.96 29.23
CA ILE A 258 -8.98 11.69 28.54
C ILE A 258 -9.73 10.64 29.36
N PHE A 259 -10.68 9.95 28.72
CA PHE A 259 -11.25 8.70 29.22
C PHE A 259 -10.70 7.54 28.41
N LEU A 260 -10.11 6.56 29.08
CA LEU A 260 -9.57 5.33 28.48
C LEU A 260 -10.41 4.14 28.99
N GLY A 261 -11.32 3.66 28.15
CA GLY A 261 -12.21 2.54 28.44
C GLY A 261 -11.65 1.22 27.93
N LEU A 262 -11.36 0.29 28.83
CA LEU A 262 -10.89 -1.07 28.60
C LEU A 262 -11.54 -2.03 29.61
N SER A 263 -12.85 -1.93 29.77
CA SER A 263 -13.60 -2.60 30.84
C SER A 263 -14.87 -3.31 30.30
N ALA A 264 -16.03 -2.75 30.55
CA ALA A 264 -17.32 -3.31 30.18
C ALA A 264 -18.24 -2.28 29.54
N GLY A 265 -19.14 -2.74 28.70
CA GLY A 265 -20.09 -1.88 28.03
C GLY A 265 -20.98 -1.06 28.98
N GLY A 266 -21.23 0.20 28.62
CA GLY A 266 -22.18 1.06 29.31
C GLY A 266 -21.77 1.58 30.70
N VAL A 267 -20.50 1.45 31.10
CA VAL A 267 -20.00 1.93 32.39
C VAL A 267 -19.84 3.45 32.45
N LEU A 268 -19.54 4.09 31.34
CA LEU A 268 -19.48 5.55 31.23
C LEU A 268 -20.87 6.10 30.89
N LYS A 269 -21.42 6.93 31.75
CA LYS A 269 -22.78 7.50 31.59
C LYS A 269 -22.71 8.90 30.96
N PRO A 270 -23.75 9.34 30.22
CA PRO A 270 -23.81 10.70 29.66
C PRO A 270 -23.53 11.80 30.70
N GLU A 271 -24.08 11.70 31.92
CA GLU A 271 -23.89 12.67 33.01
C GLU A 271 -22.43 12.71 33.51
N MET A 272 -21.67 11.63 33.29
CA MET A 272 -20.24 11.61 33.59
C MET A 272 -19.46 12.35 32.48
N VAL A 273 -19.86 12.17 31.23
CA VAL A 273 -19.24 12.84 30.07
C VAL A 273 -19.44 14.35 30.11
N GLU A 274 -20.62 14.82 30.55
CA GLU A 274 -20.89 16.25 30.77
C GLU A 274 -19.88 16.94 31.70
N ARG A 275 -19.38 16.22 32.72
CA ARG A 275 -18.44 16.72 33.71
C ARG A 275 -16.99 16.65 33.34
N MET A 276 -16.65 16.05 32.17
CA MET A 276 -15.30 16.01 31.68
C MET A 276 -14.81 17.41 31.25
N ALA A 277 -13.52 17.57 31.11
CA ALA A 277 -12.89 18.80 30.64
C ALA A 277 -13.37 19.19 29.23
N ARG A 278 -13.12 20.44 28.82
CA ARG A 278 -13.44 20.92 27.47
C ARG A 278 -12.73 20.06 26.43
N ALA A 279 -13.42 19.77 25.33
CA ALA A 279 -12.95 18.92 24.23
C ALA A 279 -12.33 17.60 24.74
N PRO A 280 -13.16 16.76 25.42
CA PRO A 280 -12.66 15.51 25.99
C PRO A 280 -12.34 14.47 24.91
N ILE A 281 -11.34 13.66 25.17
CA ILE A 281 -10.95 12.52 24.33
C ILE A 281 -11.50 11.26 25.00
N ILE A 282 -12.35 10.52 24.29
CA ILE A 282 -13.03 9.33 24.82
C ILE A 282 -12.64 8.13 23.95
N LEU A 283 -11.81 7.23 24.48
CA LEU A 283 -11.51 5.95 23.86
C LEU A 283 -12.33 4.86 24.56
N ALA A 284 -13.47 4.47 23.99
CA ALA A 284 -14.37 3.46 24.54
C ALA A 284 -14.17 2.14 23.79
N MET A 285 -13.21 1.32 24.25
CA MET A 285 -12.66 0.20 23.49
C MET A 285 -13.22 -1.17 23.88
N ALA A 286 -14.15 -1.26 24.82
CA ALA A 286 -14.80 -2.52 25.18
C ALA A 286 -15.55 -3.12 23.98
N ASN A 287 -15.46 -4.44 23.82
CA ASN A 287 -16.11 -5.21 22.78
C ASN A 287 -17.02 -6.31 23.42
N PRO A 288 -18.20 -6.60 22.83
CA PRO A 288 -18.80 -6.00 21.63
C PRO A 288 -19.51 -4.66 21.86
N THR A 289 -19.75 -4.28 23.12
CA THR A 289 -20.44 -3.04 23.50
C THR A 289 -19.43 -2.08 24.12
N PRO A 290 -19.27 -0.84 23.59
CA PRO A 290 -18.34 0.13 24.14
C PRO A 290 -18.82 0.67 25.51
N GLU A 291 -17.94 1.27 26.29
CA GLU A 291 -18.24 1.85 27.61
C GLU A 291 -19.31 2.93 27.56
N ILE A 292 -19.44 3.61 26.43
CA ILE A 292 -20.54 4.52 26.10
C ILE A 292 -20.82 4.45 24.60
N ASP A 293 -22.08 4.57 24.22
CA ASP A 293 -22.45 4.75 22.81
C ASP A 293 -21.91 6.10 22.30
N PRO A 294 -21.17 6.13 21.17
CA PRO A 294 -20.63 7.38 20.61
C PRO A 294 -21.68 8.46 20.36
N ALA A 295 -22.87 8.09 19.89
CA ALA A 295 -23.94 9.05 19.65
C ALA A 295 -24.46 9.66 20.96
N ALA A 296 -24.57 8.86 22.02
CA ALA A 296 -24.97 9.35 23.35
C ALA A 296 -23.92 10.30 23.95
N ALA A 297 -22.64 10.03 23.75
CA ALA A 297 -21.57 10.91 24.22
C ALA A 297 -21.56 12.25 23.44
N LEU A 298 -21.71 12.22 22.11
CA LEU A 298 -21.77 13.42 21.28
C LEU A 298 -23.04 14.25 21.49
N ALA A 299 -24.15 13.65 21.92
CA ALA A 299 -25.38 14.36 22.23
C ALA A 299 -25.20 15.32 23.42
N VAL A 300 -24.39 14.94 24.42
CA VAL A 300 -24.11 15.77 25.61
C VAL A 300 -22.83 16.60 25.48
N ARG A 301 -21.85 16.12 24.66
CA ARG A 301 -20.57 16.81 24.42
C ARG A 301 -20.23 16.76 22.92
N PRO A 302 -20.81 17.67 22.10
CA PRO A 302 -20.53 17.76 20.67
C PRO A 302 -19.06 18.06 20.33
N ASP A 303 -18.30 18.58 21.30
CA ASP A 303 -16.86 18.87 21.21
C ASP A 303 -15.97 17.67 21.55
N ALA A 304 -16.56 16.51 21.90
CA ALA A 304 -15.79 15.32 22.22
C ALA A 304 -15.17 14.67 20.98
N ILE A 305 -13.95 14.13 21.15
CA ILE A 305 -13.31 13.27 20.18
C ILE A 305 -13.46 11.83 20.65
N ILE A 306 -14.01 10.96 19.78
CA ILE A 306 -14.34 9.59 20.17
C ILE A 306 -13.61 8.58 19.28
N GLY A 307 -13.04 7.57 19.92
CA GLY A 307 -12.53 6.33 19.29
C GLY A 307 -13.13 5.10 19.98
N THR A 308 -13.27 4.02 19.22
CA THR A 308 -13.83 2.74 19.70
C THR A 308 -13.03 1.55 19.21
N GLY A 309 -13.26 0.35 19.78
CA GLY A 309 -12.72 -0.90 19.22
C GLY A 309 -13.49 -1.42 18.00
N ARG A 310 -14.64 -0.85 17.66
CA ARG A 310 -15.55 -1.33 16.63
C ARG A 310 -15.22 -0.72 15.26
N SER A 311 -15.39 -1.53 14.21
CA SER A 311 -15.13 -1.14 12.81
C SER A 311 -16.21 -0.26 12.18
N ASP A 312 -17.42 -0.21 12.76
CA ASP A 312 -18.56 0.55 12.29
C ASP A 312 -18.59 2.00 12.79
N TYR A 313 -17.59 2.40 13.58
CA TYR A 313 -17.39 3.79 14.03
C TYR A 313 -16.10 4.40 13.48
N PRO A 314 -16.00 5.75 13.40
CA PRO A 314 -14.75 6.43 13.14
C PRO A 314 -13.69 6.11 14.21
N ASN A 315 -12.40 6.27 13.87
CA ASN A 315 -11.29 6.06 14.81
C ASN A 315 -11.29 4.68 15.48
N GLN A 316 -11.41 3.62 14.66
CA GLN A 316 -11.30 2.26 15.18
C GLN A 316 -9.89 2.02 15.74
N VAL A 317 -9.80 1.82 17.05
CA VAL A 317 -8.56 1.37 17.70
C VAL A 317 -8.47 -0.14 17.51
N ASN A 318 -7.59 -0.56 16.61
CA ASN A 318 -7.40 -1.96 16.27
C ASN A 318 -5.91 -2.28 16.21
N ASN A 319 -5.46 -3.27 16.99
CA ASN A 319 -4.06 -3.67 17.09
C ASN A 319 -3.44 -4.18 15.77
N VAL A 320 -4.25 -4.50 14.75
CA VAL A 320 -3.76 -4.78 13.38
C VAL A 320 -2.96 -3.61 12.76
N LEU A 321 -3.15 -2.39 13.24
CA LEU A 321 -2.33 -1.25 12.84
C LEU A 321 -0.89 -1.31 13.36
N CYS A 322 -0.59 -2.21 14.28
CA CYS A 322 0.70 -2.33 14.95
C CYS A 322 1.38 -3.68 14.72
N PHE A 323 0.77 -4.80 15.16
CA PHE A 323 1.50 -6.07 15.33
C PHE A 323 2.15 -6.61 14.05
N PRO A 324 1.56 -6.52 12.84
CA PRO A 324 2.24 -7.05 11.66
C PRO A 324 3.52 -6.29 11.35
N PHE A 325 3.49 -5.00 11.55
CA PHE A 325 4.55 -4.08 11.15
C PHE A 325 5.68 -4.00 12.19
N ILE A 326 5.36 -4.08 13.49
CA ILE A 326 6.38 -4.12 14.54
C ILE A 326 7.18 -5.44 14.48
N PHE A 327 6.50 -6.56 14.19
CA PHE A 327 7.17 -7.83 13.93
C PHE A 327 8.00 -7.77 12.63
N ARG A 328 7.48 -7.15 11.55
CA ARG A 328 8.26 -7.01 10.31
C ARG A 328 9.56 -6.25 10.54
N GLY A 329 9.50 -5.11 11.22
CA GLY A 329 10.68 -4.34 11.57
C GLY A 329 11.66 -5.11 12.45
N ALA A 330 11.16 -5.81 13.47
CA ALA A 330 11.99 -6.60 14.39
C ALA A 330 12.64 -7.81 13.71
N LEU A 331 11.89 -8.58 12.91
CA LEU A 331 12.39 -9.76 12.19
C LEU A 331 13.47 -9.40 11.17
N ASP A 332 13.29 -8.30 10.42
CA ASP A 332 14.20 -7.94 9.34
C ASP A 332 15.60 -7.51 9.82
N VAL A 333 15.68 -6.97 11.03
CA VAL A 333 16.96 -6.65 11.66
C VAL A 333 17.43 -7.73 12.66
N GLY A 334 16.70 -8.83 12.79
CA GLY A 334 17.03 -9.88 13.77
C GLY A 334 17.05 -9.37 15.20
N ALA A 335 16.06 -8.57 15.58
CA ALA A 335 15.97 -8.05 16.94
C ALA A 335 15.81 -9.19 17.95
N THR A 336 16.52 -9.08 19.08
CA THR A 336 16.47 -10.07 20.17
C THR A 336 15.25 -9.85 21.10
N THR A 337 14.65 -8.67 21.05
CA THR A 337 13.47 -8.29 21.82
C THR A 337 12.75 -7.14 21.13
N ILE A 338 11.48 -6.93 21.48
CA ILE A 338 10.77 -5.67 21.19
C ILE A 338 10.79 -4.84 22.47
N ASN A 339 11.60 -3.76 22.47
CA ASN A 339 11.79 -2.88 23.64
C ASN A 339 10.89 -1.64 23.61
N GLU A 340 11.00 -0.76 24.60
CA GLU A 340 10.19 0.45 24.71
C GLU A 340 10.45 1.44 23.57
N GLU A 341 11.71 1.59 23.15
CA GLU A 341 12.10 2.46 22.05
C GLU A 341 11.41 2.06 20.73
N MET A 342 11.34 0.76 20.45
CA MET A 342 10.63 0.22 19.27
C MET A 342 9.12 0.46 19.35
N LYS A 343 8.50 0.31 20.52
CA LYS A 343 7.08 0.58 20.75
C LYS A 343 6.78 2.07 20.55
N LEU A 344 7.58 2.96 21.11
CA LEU A 344 7.44 4.41 20.95
C LEU A 344 7.66 4.85 19.50
N ALA A 345 8.58 4.21 18.77
CA ALA A 345 8.78 4.45 17.34
C ALA A 345 7.53 4.08 16.54
N ALA A 346 6.91 2.93 16.84
CA ALA A 346 5.65 2.52 16.22
C ALA A 346 4.50 3.50 16.50
N VAL A 347 4.35 3.97 17.75
CA VAL A 347 3.36 4.99 18.12
C VAL A 347 3.51 6.24 17.26
N ARG A 348 4.73 6.79 17.19
CA ARG A 348 5.02 8.02 16.44
C ARG A 348 4.79 7.84 14.94
N ALA A 349 5.17 6.68 14.39
CA ALA A 349 5.00 6.34 13.00
C ALA A 349 3.52 6.23 12.60
N ILE A 350 2.69 5.55 13.40
CA ILE A 350 1.24 5.44 13.20
C ILE A 350 0.58 6.83 13.31
N ALA A 351 0.94 7.60 14.34
CA ALA A 351 0.40 8.94 14.53
C ALA A 351 0.75 9.87 13.36
N ALA A 352 2.00 9.85 12.88
CA ALA A 352 2.45 10.68 11.78
C ALA A 352 1.74 10.33 10.46
N LEU A 353 1.50 9.04 10.19
CA LEU A 353 0.84 8.59 8.96
C LEU A 353 -0.59 9.12 8.81
N ALA A 354 -1.30 9.36 9.90
CA ALA A 354 -2.65 9.93 9.87
C ALA A 354 -2.70 11.36 9.30
N HIS A 355 -1.58 12.09 9.32
CA HIS A 355 -1.48 13.43 8.74
C HIS A 355 -1.15 13.45 7.25
N ALA A 356 -0.72 12.33 6.69
CA ALA A 356 -0.42 12.21 5.27
C ALA A 356 -1.72 12.09 4.45
N GLU A 357 -1.68 12.50 3.18
CA GLU A 357 -2.83 12.35 2.29
C GLU A 357 -3.24 10.88 2.13
N ILE A 358 -4.55 10.63 2.20
CA ILE A 358 -5.10 9.28 2.19
C ILE A 358 -5.17 8.76 0.74
N PRO A 359 -4.56 7.61 0.43
CA PRO A 359 -4.63 7.02 -0.90
C PRO A 359 -6.07 6.66 -1.30
N GLU A 360 -6.39 6.81 -2.60
CA GLU A 360 -7.71 6.46 -3.17
C GLU A 360 -8.11 5.00 -2.85
N VAL A 361 -7.14 4.09 -2.81
CA VAL A 361 -7.39 2.68 -2.47
C VAL A 361 -7.95 2.53 -1.05
N VAL A 362 -7.51 3.35 -0.11
CA VAL A 362 -8.03 3.39 1.26
C VAL A 362 -9.42 4.02 1.27
N ALA A 363 -9.60 5.18 0.62
CA ALA A 363 -10.90 5.84 0.54
C ALA A 363 -11.98 4.92 -0.06
N LYS A 364 -11.66 4.20 -1.15
CA LYS A 364 -12.56 3.21 -1.76
C LYS A 364 -12.85 2.02 -0.86
N ALA A 365 -11.85 1.48 -0.17
CA ALA A 365 -12.03 0.32 0.72
C ALA A 365 -13.00 0.61 1.89
N TYR A 366 -13.12 1.87 2.29
CA TYR A 366 -14.00 2.30 3.38
C TYR A 366 -15.25 3.07 2.92
N GLY A 367 -15.48 3.21 1.61
CA GLY A 367 -16.65 3.88 1.05
C GLY A 367 -16.80 5.35 1.48
N ALA A 368 -15.70 6.00 1.88
CA ALA A 368 -15.71 7.32 2.46
C ALA A 368 -15.08 8.35 1.52
N VAL A 369 -15.82 9.40 1.22
CA VAL A 369 -15.34 10.56 0.45
C VAL A 369 -14.79 11.60 1.42
N GLY A 370 -13.59 12.15 1.14
CA GLY A 370 -13.04 13.27 1.90
C GLY A 370 -12.45 12.90 3.27
N LEU A 371 -12.00 11.67 3.50
CA LEU A 371 -11.23 11.31 4.70
C LEU A 371 -9.99 12.21 4.82
N ARG A 372 -9.85 12.88 5.95
CA ARG A 372 -8.69 13.73 6.27
C ARG A 372 -8.44 13.71 7.77
N PHE A 373 -7.22 14.04 8.18
CA PHE A 373 -6.89 14.21 9.59
C PHE A 373 -7.88 15.15 10.30
N GLY A 374 -8.42 14.70 11.42
CA GLY A 374 -9.44 15.41 12.19
C GLY A 374 -10.14 14.52 13.22
N ALA A 375 -11.21 15.02 13.82
CA ALA A 375 -11.93 14.32 14.88
C ALA A 375 -12.45 12.92 14.49
N GLN A 376 -12.66 12.66 13.20
CA GLN A 376 -13.13 11.38 12.67
C GLN A 376 -12.03 10.53 12.01
N TYR A 377 -10.78 11.03 11.99
CA TYR A 377 -9.64 10.32 11.43
C TYR A 377 -8.36 10.67 12.20
N LEU A 378 -8.19 10.05 13.37
CA LEU A 378 -7.04 10.23 14.25
C LEU A 378 -5.88 9.29 13.93
N ILE A 379 -6.20 8.12 13.42
CA ILE A 379 -5.27 7.04 13.11
C ILE A 379 -5.56 6.48 11.73
N PRO A 380 -4.56 5.89 11.05
CA PRO A 380 -4.75 5.25 9.74
C PRO A 380 -5.79 4.13 9.81
N LYS A 381 -6.29 3.75 8.64
CA LYS A 381 -7.18 2.59 8.52
C LYS A 381 -6.36 1.30 8.31
N PRO A 382 -6.85 0.13 8.75
CA PRO A 382 -6.13 -1.15 8.64
C PRO A 382 -5.64 -1.51 7.23
N PHE A 383 -6.41 -1.16 6.20
CA PHE A 383 -6.02 -1.40 4.81
C PHE A 383 -5.19 -0.27 4.18
N ASP A 384 -4.61 0.62 4.99
CA ASP A 384 -3.65 1.60 4.46
C ASP A 384 -2.33 0.90 4.12
N PRO A 385 -1.99 0.81 2.84
CA PRO A 385 -0.81 0.06 2.41
C PRO A 385 0.51 0.68 2.87
N ARG A 386 0.52 1.95 3.23
CA ARG A 386 1.71 2.67 3.68
C ARG A 386 2.15 2.30 5.10
N LEU A 387 1.30 1.61 5.88
CA LEU A 387 1.64 1.20 7.24
C LEU A 387 2.94 0.42 7.31
N ILE A 388 3.15 -0.54 6.42
CA ILE A 388 4.39 -1.35 6.40
C ILE A 388 5.62 -0.50 6.03
N GLU A 389 5.48 0.47 5.12
CA GLU A 389 6.58 1.33 4.65
C GLU A 389 7.02 2.36 5.70
N ILE A 390 6.14 2.68 6.64
CA ILE A 390 6.38 3.72 7.65
C ILE A 390 6.69 3.11 9.01
N VAL A 391 5.87 2.15 9.47
CA VAL A 391 6.00 1.57 10.81
C VAL A 391 7.18 0.61 10.90
N ALA A 392 7.31 -0.33 9.97
CA ALA A 392 8.39 -1.32 10.04
C ALA A 392 9.80 -0.70 9.97
N PRO A 393 10.10 0.30 9.10
CA PRO A 393 11.40 0.98 9.11
C PRO A 393 11.66 1.79 10.39
N ALA A 394 10.63 2.43 10.96
CA ALA A 394 10.80 3.16 12.22
C ALA A 394 11.15 2.22 13.37
N VAL A 395 10.52 1.05 13.42
CA VAL A 395 10.80 0.01 14.40
C VAL A 395 12.19 -0.60 14.19
N ALA A 396 12.56 -0.90 12.95
CA ALA A 396 13.89 -1.42 12.61
C ALA A 396 15.01 -0.44 13.01
N GLN A 397 14.82 0.85 12.74
CA GLN A 397 15.74 1.90 13.13
C GLN A 397 15.89 1.96 14.66
N ALA A 398 14.77 1.98 15.40
CA ALA A 398 14.81 1.98 16.86
C ALA A 398 15.50 0.73 17.45
N ALA A 399 15.31 -0.44 16.83
CA ALA A 399 16.00 -1.67 17.23
C ALA A 399 17.52 -1.57 17.01
N MET A 400 17.97 -0.98 15.90
CA MET A 400 19.38 -0.76 15.62
C MET A 400 19.99 0.27 16.60
N GLU A 401 19.31 1.39 16.82
CA GLU A 401 19.77 2.46 17.71
C GLU A 401 19.84 2.02 19.18
N SER A 402 18.91 1.16 19.62
CA SER A 402 18.91 0.59 20.98
C SER A 402 19.78 -0.65 21.15
N GLY A 403 20.50 -1.09 20.10
CA GLY A 403 21.49 -2.17 20.15
C GLY A 403 20.91 -3.58 20.27
N VAL A 404 19.60 -3.78 20.00
CA VAL A 404 18.97 -5.11 20.05
C VAL A 404 18.94 -5.83 18.69
N ALA A 405 19.37 -5.18 17.62
CA ALA A 405 19.45 -5.73 16.28
C ALA A 405 20.72 -6.58 16.09
N THR A 406 20.58 -7.84 15.68
CA THR A 406 21.72 -8.74 15.35
C THR A 406 22.14 -8.65 13.88
N ARG A 407 21.28 -8.09 13.01
CA ARG A 407 21.49 -7.94 11.56
C ARG A 407 21.14 -6.52 11.13
N PRO A 408 21.94 -5.51 11.48
CA PRO A 408 21.62 -4.13 11.18
C PRO A 408 21.56 -3.87 9.66
N LEU A 409 20.62 -3.04 9.24
CA LEU A 409 20.45 -2.64 7.84
C LEU A 409 21.48 -1.56 7.49
N ALA A 410 22.18 -1.76 6.38
CA ALA A 410 23.15 -0.77 5.89
C ALA A 410 22.48 0.44 5.22
N ASP A 411 21.29 0.26 4.61
CA ASP A 411 20.54 1.31 3.91
C ASP A 411 19.03 1.20 4.25
N LEU A 412 18.57 2.12 5.08
CA LEU A 412 17.16 2.18 5.52
C LEU A 412 16.22 2.59 4.37
N GLU A 413 16.68 3.40 3.42
CA GLU A 413 15.89 3.81 2.27
C GLU A 413 15.73 2.64 1.27
N ALA A 414 16.78 1.84 1.07
CA ALA A 414 16.66 0.60 0.31
C ALA A 414 15.68 -0.39 0.98
N TYR A 415 15.66 -0.43 2.30
CA TYR A 415 14.70 -1.24 3.05
C TYR A 415 13.26 -0.76 2.87
N ARG A 416 13.00 0.55 2.99
CA ARG A 416 11.68 1.14 2.71
C ARG A 416 11.21 0.81 1.30
N ARG A 417 12.10 0.96 0.32
CA ARG A 417 11.78 0.60 -1.08
C ARG A 417 11.40 -0.87 -1.24
N ARG A 418 12.10 -1.78 -0.56
CA ARG A 418 11.78 -3.22 -0.56
C ARG A 418 10.40 -3.51 0.04
N LEU A 419 10.05 -2.85 1.14
CA LEU A 419 8.72 -2.97 1.74
C LEU A 419 7.61 -2.39 0.84
N GLY A 420 7.89 -1.28 0.15
CA GLY A 420 6.98 -0.72 -0.85
C GLY A 420 6.69 -1.68 -2.00
N GLN A 421 7.65 -2.52 -2.39
CA GLN A 421 7.43 -3.57 -3.40
C GLN A 421 6.43 -4.64 -2.92
N PHE A 422 6.40 -4.95 -1.64
CA PHE A 422 5.43 -5.89 -1.07
C PHE A 422 4.00 -5.36 -1.17
N VAL A 423 3.83 -4.06 -1.00
CA VAL A 423 2.52 -3.39 -1.05
C VAL A 423 2.10 -3.03 -2.48
N TYR A 424 3.05 -2.50 -3.23
CA TYR A 424 2.85 -2.08 -4.60
C TYR A 424 3.70 -2.97 -5.51
N HIS A 425 3.13 -4.03 -6.04
CA HIS A 425 3.83 -4.89 -7.02
C HIS A 425 4.33 -4.09 -8.25
N SER A 426 3.75 -2.90 -8.52
CA SER A 426 4.27 -1.95 -9.53
C SER A 426 5.50 -1.18 -9.06
N GLY A 427 5.79 -1.14 -7.78
CA GLY A 427 6.88 -0.33 -7.22
C GLY A 427 8.23 -0.69 -7.81
N SER A 428 8.53 -1.97 -7.99
CA SER A 428 9.81 -2.41 -8.56
C SER A 428 9.98 -2.02 -10.04
N ALA A 429 8.92 -2.11 -10.84
CA ALA A 429 8.95 -1.75 -12.26
C ALA A 429 9.08 -0.24 -12.48
N MET A 430 8.44 0.57 -11.63
CA MET A 430 8.41 2.02 -11.76
C MET A 430 9.54 2.73 -11.01
N GLN A 431 10.30 2.05 -10.15
CA GLN A 431 11.39 2.66 -9.38
C GLN A 431 12.46 3.35 -10.23
N PRO A 432 13.00 2.72 -11.29
CA PRO A 432 13.97 3.39 -12.14
C PRO A 432 13.39 4.66 -12.77
N VAL A 433 12.11 4.60 -13.17
CA VAL A 433 11.37 5.72 -13.78
C VAL A 433 11.19 6.85 -12.76
N PHE A 434 10.75 6.55 -11.52
CA PHE A 434 10.61 7.56 -10.47
C PHE A 434 11.94 8.20 -10.08
N ALA A 435 13.00 7.39 -9.94
CA ALA A 435 14.33 7.90 -9.65
C ALA A 435 14.88 8.79 -10.78
N ALA A 436 14.58 8.48 -12.03
CA ALA A 436 14.97 9.29 -13.18
C ALA A 436 14.15 10.60 -13.23
N ALA A 437 12.83 10.55 -13.01
CA ALA A 437 11.95 11.72 -12.99
C ALA A 437 12.37 12.73 -11.91
N LYS A 438 12.73 12.26 -10.71
CA LYS A 438 13.20 13.13 -9.59
C LYS A 438 14.49 13.87 -9.90
N ARG A 439 15.35 13.35 -10.75
CA ARG A 439 16.62 14.01 -11.13
C ARG A 439 16.44 15.21 -12.06
N THR A 440 15.43 15.15 -12.90
CA THR A 440 15.13 16.20 -13.89
C THR A 440 13.63 16.47 -13.95
N PRO A 441 13.06 17.15 -12.94
CA PRO A 441 11.62 17.41 -12.92
C PRO A 441 11.19 18.16 -14.18
N ALA A 442 10.19 17.63 -14.90
CA ALA A 442 9.63 18.20 -16.10
C ALA A 442 8.33 18.97 -15.78
N ARG A 443 7.96 19.93 -16.63
CA ARG A 443 6.65 20.59 -16.58
C ARG A 443 5.66 19.70 -17.34
N VAL A 444 4.71 19.10 -16.62
CA VAL A 444 3.72 18.19 -17.21
C VAL A 444 2.35 18.84 -17.24
N VAL A 445 1.79 19.00 -18.44
CA VAL A 445 0.44 19.56 -18.60
C VAL A 445 -0.62 18.46 -18.56
N TYR A 446 -1.66 18.70 -17.79
CA TYR A 446 -2.84 17.84 -17.66
C TYR A 446 -4.02 18.51 -18.33
N ALA A 447 -4.58 17.88 -19.36
CA ALA A 447 -5.66 18.43 -20.18
C ALA A 447 -6.98 18.56 -19.41
N GLU A 448 -7.21 17.73 -18.40
CA GLU A 448 -8.41 17.70 -17.55
C GLU A 448 -8.07 18.10 -16.11
N GLY A 449 -7.53 19.32 -15.92
CA GLY A 449 -7.05 19.81 -14.62
C GLY A 449 -8.13 20.00 -13.56
N GLU A 450 -9.40 19.99 -13.93
CA GLU A 450 -10.55 20.02 -12.99
C GLU A 450 -10.95 18.62 -12.49
N ASP A 451 -10.42 17.51 -13.03
CA ASP A 451 -10.74 16.13 -12.59
C ASP A 451 -10.17 15.86 -11.19
N GLU A 452 -11.00 15.34 -10.29
CA GLU A 452 -10.58 14.97 -8.92
C GLU A 452 -9.32 14.10 -8.90
N ARG A 453 -9.25 13.09 -9.78
CA ARG A 453 -8.14 12.16 -9.85
C ARG A 453 -6.85 12.82 -10.30
N VAL A 454 -6.97 13.80 -11.21
CA VAL A 454 -5.84 14.60 -11.67
C VAL A 454 -5.33 15.50 -10.55
N LEU A 455 -6.23 16.17 -9.80
CA LEU A 455 -5.86 17.01 -8.66
C LEU A 455 -5.17 16.20 -7.57
N ARG A 456 -5.70 15.03 -7.22
CA ARG A 456 -5.07 14.11 -6.25
C ARG A 456 -3.72 13.59 -6.75
N ALA A 457 -3.60 13.28 -8.04
CA ALA A 457 -2.34 12.86 -8.62
C ALA A 457 -1.31 13.99 -8.64
N ALA A 458 -1.71 15.22 -8.98
CA ALA A 458 -0.86 16.39 -8.94
C ALA A 458 -0.27 16.63 -7.54
N ARG A 459 -1.08 16.44 -6.48
CA ARG A 459 -0.58 16.52 -5.10
C ARG A 459 0.53 15.49 -4.84
N VAL A 460 0.31 14.22 -5.19
CA VAL A 460 1.32 13.16 -5.02
C VAL A 460 2.58 13.45 -5.85
N VAL A 461 2.42 13.95 -7.08
CA VAL A 461 3.51 14.30 -7.98
C VAL A 461 4.39 15.41 -7.38
N VAL A 462 3.77 16.41 -6.75
CA VAL A 462 4.47 17.50 -6.05
C VAL A 462 5.18 16.99 -4.80
N ASP A 463 4.48 16.22 -3.95
CA ASP A 463 5.04 15.68 -2.72
C ASP A 463 6.25 14.78 -2.99
N GLU A 464 6.21 14.00 -4.06
CA GLU A 464 7.29 13.11 -4.45
C GLU A 464 8.36 13.78 -5.33
N GLY A 465 8.16 15.04 -5.75
CA GLY A 465 9.12 15.78 -6.60
C GLY A 465 9.30 15.17 -7.99
N LEU A 466 8.24 14.58 -8.58
CA LEU A 466 8.32 13.88 -9.86
C LEU A 466 8.24 14.82 -11.07
N ALA A 467 7.43 15.87 -10.96
CA ALA A 467 7.22 16.87 -12.01
C ALA A 467 6.60 18.16 -11.42
N ARG A 468 6.60 19.25 -12.19
CA ARG A 468 5.80 20.43 -11.93
C ARG A 468 4.50 20.34 -12.74
N PRO A 469 3.33 20.23 -12.10
CA PRO A 469 2.04 20.14 -12.77
C PRO A 469 1.65 21.48 -13.43
N ILE A 470 1.06 21.41 -14.63
CA ILE A 470 0.33 22.50 -15.28
C ILE A 470 -1.10 22.00 -15.49
N LEU A 471 -2.08 22.63 -14.84
CA LEU A 471 -3.47 22.20 -14.87
C LEU A 471 -4.27 23.07 -15.85
N VAL A 472 -4.84 22.48 -16.89
CA VAL A 472 -5.76 23.16 -17.81
C VAL A 472 -7.16 23.10 -17.22
N GLY A 473 -7.72 24.26 -16.87
CA GLY A 473 -9.05 24.37 -16.28
C GLY A 473 -9.31 25.77 -15.73
N ARG A 474 -10.54 26.00 -15.28
CA ARG A 474 -10.97 27.26 -14.68
C ARG A 474 -10.37 27.42 -13.29
N PRO A 475 -9.62 28.50 -13.01
CA PRO A 475 -8.91 28.68 -11.75
C PRO A 475 -9.82 28.58 -10.52
N GLU A 476 -11.02 29.17 -10.59
CA GLU A 476 -11.98 29.17 -9.48
C GLU A 476 -12.49 27.75 -9.19
N VAL A 477 -12.77 26.97 -10.24
CA VAL A 477 -13.23 25.59 -10.11
C VAL A 477 -12.14 24.68 -9.55
N ILE A 478 -10.90 24.87 -10.01
CA ILE A 478 -9.76 24.12 -9.46
C ILE A 478 -9.57 24.46 -7.98
N ALA A 479 -9.60 25.74 -7.61
CA ALA A 479 -9.43 26.19 -6.23
C ALA A 479 -10.56 25.66 -5.32
N GLU A 480 -11.83 25.71 -5.80
CA GLU A 480 -12.98 25.16 -5.07
C GLU A 480 -12.81 23.66 -4.84
N ARG A 481 -12.45 22.88 -5.85
CA ARG A 481 -12.23 21.43 -5.75
C ARG A 481 -11.03 21.07 -4.88
N VAL A 482 -9.93 21.82 -4.96
CA VAL A 482 -8.77 21.64 -4.06
C VAL A 482 -9.20 21.82 -2.62
N ALA A 483 -10.03 22.82 -2.32
CA ALA A 483 -10.56 23.06 -0.97
C ALA A 483 -11.58 21.96 -0.56
N GLU A 484 -12.51 21.59 -1.45
CA GLU A 484 -13.51 20.53 -1.23
C GLU A 484 -12.86 19.19 -0.90
N TYR A 485 -11.82 18.82 -1.65
CA TYR A 485 -11.11 17.55 -1.45
C TYR A 485 -10.05 17.63 -0.35
N GLY A 486 -9.83 18.80 0.25
CA GLY A 486 -8.88 19.03 1.33
C GLY A 486 -7.42 18.85 0.91
N LEU A 487 -7.10 19.09 -0.37
CA LEU A 487 -5.76 18.95 -0.92
C LEU A 487 -4.88 20.14 -0.50
N ARG A 488 -3.62 19.86 -0.15
CA ARG A 488 -2.61 20.88 0.16
C ARG A 488 -1.87 21.27 -1.13
N LEU A 489 -2.60 21.87 -2.09
CA LEU A 489 -2.08 22.36 -3.35
C LEU A 489 -2.24 23.87 -3.42
N GLU A 490 -1.17 24.59 -3.68
CA GLU A 490 -1.15 26.05 -3.77
C GLU A 490 -0.79 26.48 -5.20
N ALA A 491 -1.70 27.24 -5.83
CA ALA A 491 -1.49 27.76 -7.18
C ALA A 491 -0.28 28.71 -7.23
N GLY A 492 0.55 28.57 -8.25
CA GLY A 492 1.81 29.32 -8.41
C GLY A 492 2.99 28.72 -7.64
N ALA A 493 2.77 28.14 -6.46
CA ALA A 493 3.81 27.45 -5.70
C ALA A 493 3.97 26.00 -6.15
N ASP A 494 2.88 25.21 -6.07
CA ASP A 494 2.89 23.76 -6.35
C ASP A 494 2.54 23.45 -7.80
N TYR A 495 1.66 24.22 -8.42
CA TYR A 495 1.24 24.02 -9.81
C TYR A 495 0.95 25.34 -10.54
N ASP A 496 1.03 25.32 -11.86
CA ASP A 496 0.59 26.41 -12.72
C ASP A 496 -0.83 26.11 -13.25
N CYS A 497 -1.69 27.13 -13.30
CA CYS A 497 -3.05 27.00 -13.83
C CYS A 497 -3.16 27.71 -15.18
N ILE A 498 -3.77 27.04 -16.16
CA ILE A 498 -4.03 27.58 -17.51
C ILE A 498 -5.55 27.62 -17.71
N ASP A 499 -6.09 28.85 -17.67
CA ASP A 499 -7.51 29.09 -17.94
C ASP A 499 -7.79 29.00 -19.45
N PRO A 500 -8.61 28.02 -19.91
CA PRO A 500 -8.95 27.92 -21.32
C PRO A 500 -9.83 29.11 -21.82
N LEU A 501 -10.35 29.93 -20.93
CA LEU A 501 -11.16 31.11 -21.27
C LEU A 501 -10.34 32.40 -21.32
N ASP A 502 -9.09 32.39 -20.87
CA ASP A 502 -8.21 33.56 -20.97
C ASP A 502 -7.74 33.78 -22.41
N ALA A 503 -8.20 34.86 -23.01
CA ALA A 503 -7.90 35.24 -24.39
C ALA A 503 -6.39 35.45 -24.64
N ALA A 504 -5.62 35.85 -23.63
CA ALA A 504 -4.17 36.03 -23.75
C ALA A 504 -3.45 34.69 -23.88
N ILE A 505 -4.05 33.60 -23.35
CA ILE A 505 -3.51 32.25 -23.42
C ILE A 505 -3.97 31.53 -24.68
N TYR A 506 -5.31 31.39 -24.85
CA TYR A 506 -5.82 30.59 -25.96
C TYR A 506 -5.73 31.30 -27.32
N GLY A 507 -5.77 32.62 -27.37
CA GLY A 507 -5.78 33.37 -28.62
C GLY A 507 -4.60 33.07 -29.54
N PRO A 508 -3.35 33.28 -29.07
CA PRO A 508 -2.16 32.96 -29.85
C PRO A 508 -2.04 31.46 -30.21
N ALA A 509 -2.56 30.54 -29.34
CA ALA A 509 -2.61 29.13 -29.63
C ALA A 509 -3.64 28.79 -30.71
N ALA A 510 -4.79 29.47 -30.72
CA ALA A 510 -5.82 29.31 -31.75
C ALA A 510 -5.36 29.84 -33.12
N ASP A 511 -4.64 30.91 -33.16
CA ASP A 511 -4.08 31.48 -34.42
C ASP A 511 -3.04 30.51 -35.03
N GLU A 512 -2.13 29.95 -34.21
CA GLU A 512 -1.16 28.95 -34.66
C GLU A 512 -1.86 27.64 -35.08
N TYR A 513 -2.87 27.20 -34.33
CA TYR A 513 -3.69 26.05 -34.71
C TYR A 513 -4.43 26.26 -36.03
N TYR A 514 -4.96 27.46 -36.25
CA TYR A 514 -5.55 27.80 -37.54
C TYR A 514 -4.53 27.65 -38.67
N ASP A 515 -3.30 28.14 -38.50
CA ASP A 515 -2.26 28.06 -39.53
C ASP A 515 -1.88 26.60 -39.83
N LEU A 516 -1.89 25.72 -38.83
CA LEU A 516 -1.67 24.28 -39.00
C LEU A 516 -2.82 23.59 -39.77
N MET A 517 -4.07 24.00 -39.49
CA MET A 517 -5.26 23.26 -39.91
C MET A 517 -6.09 23.92 -41.01
N ARG A 518 -5.75 25.15 -41.46
CA ARG A 518 -6.52 25.86 -42.49
C ARG A 518 -6.68 25.14 -43.80
N ARG A 519 -5.70 24.29 -44.19
CA ARG A 519 -5.79 23.42 -45.38
C ARG A 519 -6.57 22.12 -45.14
N ARG A 520 -7.02 21.92 -43.90
CA ARG A 520 -7.88 20.80 -43.48
C ARG A 520 -9.30 21.21 -43.07
N GLY A 521 -9.71 22.42 -43.48
CA GLY A 521 -11.06 22.94 -43.32
C GLY A 521 -11.35 23.67 -42.01
N VAL A 522 -10.34 23.97 -41.17
CA VAL A 522 -10.53 24.76 -39.97
C VAL A 522 -10.47 26.22 -40.28
N SER A 523 -11.54 27.01 -40.00
CA SER A 523 -11.58 28.44 -40.10
C SER A 523 -11.09 29.11 -38.81
N ARG A 524 -10.70 30.42 -38.85
CA ARG A 524 -10.28 31.14 -37.62
C ARG A 524 -11.32 31.09 -36.50
N PRO A 525 -12.60 31.39 -36.75
CA PRO A 525 -13.60 31.28 -35.68
C PRO A 525 -13.71 29.90 -35.10
N VAL A 526 -13.63 28.84 -35.92
CA VAL A 526 -13.66 27.45 -35.47
C VAL A 526 -12.43 27.14 -34.60
N ALA A 527 -11.23 27.57 -35.02
CA ALA A 527 -10.02 27.40 -34.23
C ALA A 527 -10.12 27.98 -32.81
N HIS A 528 -10.68 29.22 -32.71
CA HIS A 528 -10.91 29.84 -31.40
C HIS A 528 -11.94 29.14 -30.54
N VAL A 529 -13.02 28.62 -31.14
CA VAL A 529 -14.05 27.87 -30.41
C VAL A 529 -13.49 26.53 -29.92
N GLU A 530 -12.81 25.79 -30.79
CA GLU A 530 -12.20 24.51 -30.44
C GLU A 530 -11.14 24.65 -29.34
N MET A 531 -10.29 25.68 -29.42
CA MET A 531 -9.22 25.91 -28.43
C MET A 531 -9.77 26.17 -27.03
N ARG A 532 -10.91 26.86 -26.90
CA ARG A 532 -11.57 27.12 -25.62
C ARG A 532 -12.33 25.89 -25.09
N GLY A 533 -12.85 25.06 -26.00
CA GLY A 533 -13.74 23.95 -25.64
C GLY A 533 -13.04 22.59 -25.47
N ARG A 534 -11.78 22.46 -25.92
CA ARG A 534 -11.05 21.19 -25.97
C ARG A 534 -9.73 21.28 -25.20
N GLY A 535 -9.77 20.87 -23.92
CA GLY A 535 -8.60 20.92 -23.04
C GLY A 535 -7.39 20.17 -23.62
N THR A 536 -7.61 19.03 -24.29
CA THR A 536 -6.53 18.27 -24.95
C THR A 536 -5.87 19.07 -26.08
N LEU A 537 -6.67 19.79 -26.88
CA LEU A 537 -6.13 20.61 -27.94
C LEU A 537 -5.27 21.77 -27.39
N LEU A 538 -5.74 22.46 -26.35
CA LEU A 538 -4.99 23.52 -25.69
C LEU A 538 -3.70 22.98 -25.07
N ALA A 539 -3.76 21.86 -24.36
CA ALA A 539 -2.60 21.22 -23.76
C ALA A 539 -1.55 20.80 -24.81
N ALA A 540 -2.00 20.25 -25.95
CA ALA A 540 -1.13 19.90 -27.06
C ALA A 540 -0.45 21.15 -27.67
N MET A 541 -1.16 22.27 -27.79
CA MET A 541 -0.57 23.52 -28.25
C MET A 541 0.43 24.10 -27.26
N LEU A 542 0.18 24.01 -25.95
CA LEU A 542 1.16 24.39 -24.91
C LEU A 542 2.44 23.58 -25.00
N LEU A 543 2.32 22.26 -25.18
CA LEU A 543 3.46 21.35 -25.37
C LEU A 543 4.23 21.72 -26.66
N ARG A 544 3.53 21.90 -27.78
CA ARG A 544 4.14 22.30 -29.05
C ARG A 544 4.93 23.59 -28.94
N ARG A 545 4.40 24.56 -28.21
CA ARG A 545 5.02 25.90 -28.00
C ARG A 545 6.12 25.88 -26.94
N GLY A 546 6.41 24.75 -26.31
CA GLY A 546 7.43 24.61 -25.27
C GLY A 546 7.03 25.22 -23.91
N ALA A 547 5.75 25.57 -23.71
CA ALA A 547 5.22 25.97 -22.41
C ALA A 547 5.15 24.80 -21.43
N ALA A 548 5.02 23.58 -21.93
CA ALA A 548 5.14 22.32 -21.19
C ALA A 548 6.21 21.43 -21.82
N ASP A 549 6.70 20.44 -21.08
CA ASP A 549 7.73 19.50 -21.52
C ASP A 549 7.12 18.12 -21.85
N ALA A 550 5.98 17.80 -21.23
CA ALA A 550 5.20 16.59 -21.49
C ALA A 550 3.70 16.83 -21.25
N MET A 551 2.86 15.93 -21.73
CA MET A 551 1.40 16.05 -21.64
C MET A 551 0.72 14.74 -21.26
N LEU A 552 -0.29 14.84 -20.40
CA LEU A 552 -1.26 13.78 -20.09
C LEU A 552 -2.68 14.26 -20.41
N CYS A 553 -3.49 13.37 -21.02
CA CYS A 553 -4.91 13.61 -21.30
C CYS A 553 -5.70 12.28 -21.24
N GLY A 554 -7.03 12.33 -21.34
CA GLY A 554 -7.89 11.15 -21.50
C GLY A 554 -8.50 10.60 -20.21
N THR A 555 -8.51 11.35 -19.13
CA THR A 555 -9.31 10.98 -17.93
C THR A 555 -10.80 11.14 -18.19
N LEU A 556 -11.17 11.97 -19.15
CA LEU A 556 -12.53 12.19 -19.65
C LEU A 556 -12.53 12.11 -21.19
N GLY A 557 -13.61 11.62 -21.80
CA GLY A 557 -13.75 11.56 -23.25
C GLY A 557 -13.29 10.23 -23.89
N ARG A 558 -13.27 10.19 -25.21
CA ARG A 558 -12.91 8.99 -25.98
C ARG A 558 -11.42 9.06 -26.40
N TYR A 559 -10.74 7.94 -26.32
CA TYR A 559 -9.32 7.83 -26.71
C TYR A 559 -9.04 8.36 -28.11
N ALA A 560 -9.91 8.06 -29.08
CA ALA A 560 -9.75 8.46 -30.48
C ALA A 560 -9.82 10.00 -30.68
N ASP A 561 -10.60 10.71 -29.85
CA ASP A 561 -10.72 12.16 -29.95
C ASP A 561 -9.41 12.82 -29.47
N HIS A 562 -8.86 12.36 -28.34
CA HIS A 562 -7.56 12.79 -27.83
C HIS A 562 -6.43 12.51 -28.82
N LEU A 563 -6.40 11.29 -29.37
CA LEU A 563 -5.39 10.92 -30.39
C LEU A 563 -5.48 11.80 -31.63
N THR A 564 -6.68 12.20 -32.03
CA THR A 564 -6.88 13.12 -33.17
C THR A 564 -6.22 14.47 -32.89
N ASP A 565 -6.38 15.06 -31.70
CA ASP A 565 -5.74 16.31 -31.31
C ASP A 565 -4.22 16.16 -31.27
N VAL A 566 -3.70 15.11 -30.67
CA VAL A 566 -2.26 14.81 -30.63
C VAL A 566 -1.70 14.64 -32.05
N ARG A 567 -2.37 13.89 -32.92
CA ARG A 567 -1.96 13.69 -34.32
C ARG A 567 -1.90 15.01 -35.09
N ASN A 568 -2.88 15.88 -34.91
CA ASN A 568 -3.00 17.13 -35.65
C ASN A 568 -1.99 18.20 -35.18
N VAL A 569 -1.67 18.22 -33.90
CA VAL A 569 -0.83 19.28 -33.30
C VAL A 569 0.61 18.83 -33.10
N ILE A 570 0.81 17.64 -32.53
CA ILE A 570 2.14 17.14 -32.17
C ILE A 570 2.75 16.35 -33.32
N GLY A 571 1.98 15.44 -33.95
CA GLY A 571 2.43 14.58 -35.03
C GLY A 571 3.34 13.44 -34.59
N LEU A 572 3.92 12.76 -35.57
CA LEU A 572 4.82 11.62 -35.38
C LEU A 572 6.28 12.08 -35.24
N ARG A 573 7.08 11.35 -34.46
CA ARG A 573 8.52 11.54 -34.39
C ARG A 573 9.20 11.22 -35.73
N ALA A 574 10.39 11.78 -35.97
CA ALA A 574 11.15 11.48 -37.20
C ALA A 574 11.39 9.95 -37.32
N GLY A 575 11.10 9.42 -38.48
CA GLY A 575 11.26 7.98 -38.81
C GLY A 575 10.15 7.08 -38.28
N ALA A 576 9.12 7.63 -37.60
CA ALA A 576 7.89 6.91 -37.28
C ALA A 576 6.78 7.19 -38.31
N HIS A 577 6.01 6.17 -38.65
CA HIS A 577 4.92 6.25 -39.61
C HIS A 577 3.56 6.01 -38.96
N ASN A 578 3.58 5.41 -37.76
CA ASN A 578 2.37 5.05 -37.00
C ASN A 578 2.45 5.47 -35.53
N PHE A 579 1.32 5.86 -34.96
CA PHE A 579 1.12 5.81 -33.51
C PHE A 579 0.74 4.38 -33.12
N ALA A 580 1.07 3.98 -31.89
CA ALA A 580 0.58 2.75 -31.28
C ALA A 580 0.34 2.97 -29.76
N ALA A 581 -0.37 2.05 -29.11
CA ALA A 581 -0.61 2.10 -27.69
C ALA A 581 -0.12 0.82 -27.00
N MET A 582 0.66 0.99 -25.94
CA MET A 582 1.18 -0.12 -25.14
C MET A 582 0.64 -0.05 -23.71
N GLN A 583 0.37 -1.23 -23.15
CA GLN A 583 -0.01 -1.40 -21.74
C GLN A 583 1.01 -2.33 -21.07
N MET A 584 1.42 -1.98 -19.85
CA MET A 584 2.22 -2.87 -19.00
C MET A 584 1.35 -3.47 -17.91
N LEU A 585 1.43 -4.80 -17.77
CA LEU A 585 0.88 -5.57 -16.67
C LEU A 585 2.02 -6.00 -15.75
N VAL A 586 1.90 -5.69 -14.46
CA VAL A 586 2.80 -6.20 -13.43
C VAL A 586 2.12 -7.41 -12.79
N LEU A 587 2.68 -8.57 -13.05
CA LEU A 587 2.21 -9.87 -12.56
C LEU A 587 3.16 -10.40 -11.48
N PRO A 588 2.75 -11.34 -10.63
CA PRO A 588 3.65 -12.00 -9.71
C PRO A 588 4.86 -12.60 -10.44
N GLY A 589 6.05 -12.10 -10.11
CA GLY A 589 7.32 -12.59 -10.66
C GLY A 589 7.67 -12.11 -12.06
N ARG A 590 6.81 -11.36 -12.79
CA ARG A 590 7.14 -10.85 -14.13
C ARG A 590 6.37 -9.60 -14.54
N GLN A 591 6.91 -8.88 -15.51
CA GLN A 591 6.27 -7.75 -16.18
C GLN A 591 5.96 -8.14 -17.62
N LEU A 592 4.78 -7.79 -18.09
CA LEU A 592 4.30 -8.14 -19.41
C LEU A 592 3.78 -6.91 -20.13
N PHE A 593 4.30 -6.63 -21.31
CA PHE A 593 3.88 -5.54 -22.17
C PHE A 593 3.02 -6.07 -23.32
N ILE A 594 1.95 -5.36 -23.64
CA ILE A 594 0.99 -5.75 -24.69
C ILE A 594 0.72 -4.56 -25.59
N CYS A 595 0.86 -4.74 -26.91
CA CYS A 595 0.55 -3.75 -27.94
C CYS A 595 -0.03 -4.42 -29.22
N ASP A 596 -0.76 -3.73 -30.11
CA ASP A 596 -1.33 -2.38 -29.94
C ASP A 596 -2.72 -2.49 -29.33
N THR A 597 -2.95 -1.80 -28.22
CA THR A 597 -4.19 -1.97 -27.46
C THR A 597 -5.32 -0.98 -27.83
N HIS A 598 -5.04 0.08 -28.63
CA HIS A 598 -6.03 1.17 -28.83
C HIS A 598 -5.99 1.89 -30.17
N VAL A 599 -4.93 1.77 -30.98
CA VAL A 599 -4.72 2.67 -32.11
C VAL A 599 -4.98 2.01 -33.47
N ASN A 600 -4.29 0.91 -33.77
CA ASN A 600 -4.34 0.29 -35.09
C ASN A 600 -5.31 -0.88 -35.10
N LEU A 601 -6.46 -0.71 -35.77
CA LEU A 601 -7.55 -1.71 -35.80
C LEU A 601 -7.07 -3.05 -36.35
N ASP A 602 -6.49 -3.02 -37.56
CA ASP A 602 -5.93 -4.20 -38.23
C ASP A 602 -4.65 -3.79 -38.98
N PRO A 603 -3.49 -3.69 -38.29
CA PRO A 603 -2.24 -3.25 -38.88
C PRO A 603 -1.72 -4.25 -39.89
N ASP A 604 -1.10 -3.77 -40.96
CA ASP A 604 -0.35 -4.62 -41.92
C ASP A 604 1.00 -5.08 -41.34
N ALA A 605 1.74 -5.91 -42.08
CA ALA A 605 3.01 -6.47 -41.59
C ALA A 605 4.06 -5.39 -41.31
N ALA A 606 4.12 -4.31 -42.09
CA ALA A 606 5.04 -3.21 -41.87
C ALA A 606 4.69 -2.41 -40.62
N GLN A 607 3.40 -2.17 -40.41
CA GLN A 607 2.89 -1.52 -39.19
C GLN A 607 3.15 -2.37 -37.96
N VAL A 608 2.90 -3.69 -37.98
CA VAL A 608 3.21 -4.61 -36.88
C VAL A 608 4.70 -4.58 -36.55
N ALA A 609 5.57 -4.60 -37.58
CA ALA A 609 7.00 -4.52 -37.36
C ALA A 609 7.44 -3.20 -36.71
N GLU A 610 6.85 -2.09 -37.13
CA GLU A 610 7.13 -0.78 -36.54
C GLU A 610 6.62 -0.71 -35.09
N ILE A 611 5.41 -1.19 -34.80
CA ILE A 611 4.84 -1.28 -33.44
C ILE A 611 5.77 -2.08 -32.52
N ALA A 612 6.26 -3.23 -32.97
CA ALA A 612 7.19 -4.06 -32.20
C ALA A 612 8.47 -3.31 -31.83
N ARG A 613 9.06 -2.57 -32.79
CA ARG A 613 10.27 -1.78 -32.54
C ARG A 613 10.02 -0.59 -31.61
N LEU A 614 8.95 0.18 -31.84
CA LEU A 614 8.57 1.31 -31.00
C LEU A 614 8.34 0.86 -29.56
N ALA A 615 7.67 -0.29 -29.36
CA ALA A 615 7.43 -0.86 -28.05
C ALA A 615 8.71 -1.38 -27.39
N ALA A 616 9.60 -2.02 -28.15
CA ALA A 616 10.90 -2.48 -27.64
C ALA A 616 11.79 -1.31 -27.18
N ASP A 617 11.81 -0.20 -27.93
CA ASP A 617 12.53 1.01 -27.54
C ASP A 617 12.00 1.57 -26.22
N GLU A 618 10.68 1.60 -26.05
CA GLU A 618 10.05 2.07 -24.81
C GLU A 618 10.37 1.17 -23.62
N ILE A 619 10.37 -0.16 -23.82
CA ILE A 619 10.73 -1.13 -22.78
C ILE A 619 12.18 -0.93 -22.30
N ARG A 620 13.10 -0.61 -23.20
CA ARG A 620 14.49 -0.29 -22.84
C ARG A 620 14.59 0.93 -21.90
N ARG A 621 13.68 1.91 -22.02
CA ARG A 621 13.61 3.08 -21.11
C ARG A 621 13.24 2.70 -19.66
N PHE A 622 12.50 1.61 -19.47
CA PHE A 622 12.25 1.03 -18.15
C PHE A 622 13.48 0.29 -17.58
N GLY A 623 14.61 0.23 -18.30
CA GLY A 623 15.77 -0.55 -17.91
C GLY A 623 15.59 -2.06 -18.10
N ILE A 624 14.61 -2.47 -18.93
CA ILE A 624 14.25 -3.87 -19.17
C ILE A 624 14.74 -4.28 -20.57
N THR A 625 15.35 -5.46 -20.67
CA THR A 625 15.71 -6.03 -21.98
C THR A 625 14.44 -6.59 -22.64
N PRO A 626 14.04 -6.10 -23.84
CA PRO A 626 12.88 -6.62 -24.53
C PRO A 626 13.12 -8.02 -25.09
N SER A 627 12.15 -8.92 -24.88
CA SER A 627 12.02 -10.23 -25.50
C SER A 627 10.65 -10.29 -26.16
N VAL A 628 10.60 -10.25 -27.48
CA VAL A 628 9.41 -9.93 -28.27
C VAL A 628 8.81 -11.18 -28.90
N ALA A 629 7.53 -11.46 -28.64
CA ALA A 629 6.76 -12.48 -29.33
C ALA A 629 5.72 -11.85 -30.27
N LEU A 630 5.75 -12.18 -31.54
CA LEU A 630 4.71 -11.87 -32.52
C LEU A 630 3.64 -12.94 -32.45
N LEU A 631 2.46 -12.61 -31.91
CA LEU A 631 1.43 -13.59 -31.56
C LEU A 631 0.46 -13.89 -32.70
N SER A 632 0.06 -15.15 -32.77
CA SER A 632 -0.95 -15.65 -33.69
C SER A 632 -1.68 -16.84 -33.05
N HIS A 633 -2.74 -17.32 -33.73
CA HIS A 633 -3.38 -18.61 -33.42
C HIS A 633 -2.51 -19.81 -33.87
N SER A 634 -1.44 -19.58 -34.65
CA SER A 634 -0.52 -20.54 -35.21
C SER A 634 0.88 -20.38 -34.65
N SER A 635 1.71 -21.41 -34.71
CA SER A 635 3.13 -21.37 -34.38
C SER A 635 3.99 -21.79 -35.56
N PHE A 636 5.02 -20.97 -35.86
CA PHE A 636 6.16 -21.26 -36.74
C PHE A 636 5.80 -21.88 -38.09
N GLY A 637 4.87 -21.29 -38.82
CA GLY A 637 4.47 -21.74 -40.17
C GLY A 637 3.35 -22.80 -40.16
N GLY A 638 2.71 -23.05 -39.02
CA GLY A 638 1.63 -24.03 -38.91
C GLY A 638 0.32 -23.65 -39.62
N SER A 639 0.20 -22.41 -40.15
CA SER A 639 -0.98 -21.92 -40.86
C SER A 639 -0.62 -20.91 -41.93
N ASP A 640 -1.29 -21.00 -43.08
CA ASP A 640 -1.13 -20.07 -44.22
C ASP A 640 -2.27 -19.06 -44.32
N VAL A 641 -3.10 -18.92 -43.29
CA VAL A 641 -4.10 -17.85 -43.28
C VAL A 641 -3.48 -16.48 -43.15
N ALA A 642 -4.10 -15.46 -43.73
CA ALA A 642 -3.55 -14.11 -43.89
C ALA A 642 -3.02 -13.52 -42.60
N THR A 643 -3.70 -13.76 -41.46
CA THR A 643 -3.28 -13.25 -40.15
C THR A 643 -2.00 -13.88 -39.62
N ALA A 644 -1.74 -15.16 -39.90
CA ALA A 644 -0.48 -15.84 -39.56
C ALA A 644 0.67 -15.43 -40.50
N VAL A 645 0.39 -15.37 -41.82
CA VAL A 645 1.35 -14.90 -42.83
C VAL A 645 1.80 -13.47 -42.50
N LYS A 646 0.88 -12.55 -42.17
CA LYS A 646 1.18 -11.19 -41.77
C LYS A 646 2.22 -11.12 -40.61
N MET A 647 2.08 -11.97 -39.60
CA MET A 647 2.99 -11.98 -38.47
C MET A 647 4.38 -12.53 -38.82
N ARG A 648 4.48 -13.51 -39.74
CA ARG A 648 5.77 -13.99 -40.29
C ARG A 648 6.48 -12.92 -41.13
N GLU A 649 5.72 -12.20 -41.96
CA GLU A 649 6.26 -11.08 -42.74
C GLU A 649 6.76 -9.96 -41.82
N ALA A 650 5.99 -9.65 -40.77
CA ALA A 650 6.39 -8.66 -39.74
C ALA A 650 7.70 -9.10 -39.04
N LEU A 651 7.86 -10.40 -38.69
CA LEU A 651 9.10 -10.92 -38.14
C LEU A 651 10.30 -10.67 -39.06
N ALA A 652 10.15 -10.98 -40.33
CA ALA A 652 11.21 -10.76 -41.29
C ALA A 652 11.63 -9.29 -41.41
N LEU A 653 10.65 -8.39 -41.39
CA LEU A 653 10.87 -6.94 -41.39
C LEU A 653 11.56 -6.43 -40.10
N VAL A 654 11.16 -6.91 -38.93
CA VAL A 654 11.81 -6.55 -37.66
C VAL A 654 13.27 -6.99 -37.68
N ARG A 655 13.55 -8.25 -38.04
CA ARG A 655 14.92 -8.79 -38.07
C ARG A 655 15.81 -8.07 -39.08
N ALA A 656 15.25 -7.61 -40.19
CA ALA A 656 15.99 -6.82 -41.21
C ALA A 656 16.32 -5.40 -40.69
N GLN A 657 15.45 -4.80 -39.89
CA GLN A 657 15.57 -3.41 -39.38
C GLN A 657 16.34 -3.32 -38.05
N ASP A 658 16.18 -4.30 -37.17
CA ASP A 658 16.90 -4.41 -35.88
C ASP A 658 17.36 -5.87 -35.66
N PRO A 659 18.52 -6.27 -36.22
CA PRO A 659 19.05 -7.61 -36.03
C PRO A 659 19.43 -7.98 -34.61
N THR A 660 19.51 -6.99 -33.71
CA THR A 660 19.90 -7.17 -32.29
C THR A 660 18.71 -7.43 -31.37
N LEU A 661 17.49 -7.16 -31.84
CA LEU A 661 16.29 -7.36 -31.05
C LEU A 661 15.97 -8.87 -30.95
N ALA A 662 15.85 -9.34 -29.71
CA ALA A 662 15.35 -10.70 -29.45
C ALA A 662 13.86 -10.76 -29.81
N VAL A 663 13.56 -11.26 -31.02
CA VAL A 663 12.18 -11.35 -31.54
C VAL A 663 11.98 -12.67 -32.25
N ASP A 664 10.83 -13.31 -32.05
CA ASP A 664 10.41 -14.50 -32.75
C ASP A 664 8.90 -14.61 -32.95
N GLY A 665 8.45 -15.53 -33.80
CA GLY A 665 7.04 -15.78 -34.14
C GLY A 665 6.89 -16.20 -35.59
N GLU A 666 5.68 -16.35 -36.11
CA GLU A 666 4.44 -16.28 -35.33
C GLU A 666 4.36 -17.43 -34.34
N MET A 667 3.84 -17.13 -33.15
CA MET A 667 3.64 -18.16 -32.12
C MET A 667 2.36 -17.95 -31.30
N ARG A 668 1.88 -19.03 -30.69
CA ARG A 668 0.77 -18.94 -29.75
C ARG A 668 1.21 -18.32 -28.41
N GLY A 669 0.25 -17.76 -27.66
CA GLY A 669 0.52 -17.09 -26.40
C GLY A 669 1.09 -18.01 -25.31
N ASP A 670 0.75 -19.30 -25.30
CA ASP A 670 1.30 -20.29 -24.38
C ASP A 670 2.79 -20.56 -24.63
N ALA A 671 3.20 -20.64 -25.90
CA ALA A 671 4.60 -20.77 -26.26
C ALA A 671 5.41 -19.50 -25.91
N ALA A 672 4.83 -18.31 -26.12
CA ALA A 672 5.47 -17.04 -25.76
C ALA A 672 5.73 -16.90 -24.26
N LEU A 673 4.82 -17.40 -23.42
CA LEU A 673 4.85 -17.24 -21.96
C LEU A 673 5.40 -18.45 -21.18
N SER A 674 5.79 -19.52 -21.88
CA SER A 674 6.36 -20.73 -21.31
C SER A 674 7.53 -21.24 -22.14
N ARG A 675 8.74 -21.07 -21.62
CA ARG A 675 9.95 -21.55 -22.25
C ARG A 675 9.90 -23.08 -22.52
N GLY A 676 9.30 -23.84 -21.60
CA GLY A 676 9.18 -25.30 -21.78
C GLY A 676 8.32 -25.70 -22.98
N ILE A 677 7.24 -24.94 -23.26
CA ILE A 677 6.41 -25.12 -24.44
C ILE A 677 7.17 -24.68 -25.70
N LEU A 678 7.79 -23.50 -25.64
CA LEU A 678 8.53 -22.93 -26.78
C LEU A 678 9.63 -23.89 -27.29
N ILE A 679 10.50 -24.36 -26.38
CA ILE A 679 11.60 -25.27 -26.76
C ILE A 679 11.09 -26.61 -27.32
N ARG A 680 9.98 -27.12 -26.80
CA ARG A 680 9.37 -28.35 -27.31
C ARG A 680 8.76 -28.18 -28.70
N GLU A 681 8.13 -27.03 -28.98
CA GLU A 681 7.50 -26.75 -30.27
C GLU A 681 8.52 -26.28 -31.32
N PHE A 682 9.49 -25.46 -30.90
CA PHE A 682 10.51 -24.88 -31.76
C PHE A 682 11.84 -24.68 -31.02
N PRO A 683 12.72 -25.71 -30.99
CA PRO A 683 14.00 -25.67 -30.27
C PRO A 683 14.96 -24.57 -30.73
N ASP A 684 14.85 -24.16 -31.99
CA ASP A 684 15.72 -23.18 -32.65
C ASP A 684 15.18 -21.74 -32.52
N SER A 685 14.26 -21.49 -31.62
CA SER A 685 13.72 -20.15 -31.40
C SER A 685 14.82 -19.15 -30.98
N ALA A 686 14.74 -17.92 -31.52
CA ALA A 686 15.62 -16.84 -31.16
C ALA A 686 15.40 -16.32 -29.73
N LEU A 687 14.27 -16.68 -29.06
CA LEU A 687 14.00 -16.31 -27.69
C LEU A 687 14.66 -17.28 -26.71
N THR A 688 15.66 -16.81 -26.00
CA THR A 688 16.36 -17.58 -24.95
C THR A 688 15.66 -17.55 -23.59
N VAL A 689 14.72 -16.62 -23.42
CA VAL A 689 13.87 -16.42 -22.23
C VAL A 689 12.41 -16.27 -22.66
N GLU A 690 11.49 -16.32 -21.71
CA GLU A 690 10.08 -16.04 -21.97
C GLU A 690 9.89 -14.62 -22.52
N ALA A 691 8.90 -14.42 -23.38
CA ALA A 691 8.60 -13.09 -23.91
C ALA A 691 8.05 -12.18 -22.81
N ASN A 692 8.52 -10.93 -22.80
CA ASN A 692 7.97 -9.85 -21.97
C ASN A 692 7.19 -8.81 -22.80
N LEU A 693 7.32 -8.82 -24.12
CA LEU A 693 6.53 -8.01 -25.04
C LEU A 693 5.70 -8.90 -25.97
N LEU A 694 4.39 -8.77 -25.88
CA LEU A 694 3.43 -9.45 -26.74
C LEU A 694 2.87 -8.48 -27.77
N VAL A 695 3.21 -8.69 -29.04
CA VAL A 695 2.69 -7.93 -30.17
C VAL A 695 1.55 -8.71 -30.79
N MET A 696 0.36 -8.16 -30.73
CA MET A 696 -0.87 -8.80 -31.16
C MET A 696 -1.17 -8.51 -32.65
N PRO A 697 -1.89 -9.39 -33.33
CA PRO A 697 -2.18 -9.21 -34.75
C PRO A 697 -3.16 -8.07 -35.06
N ASN A 698 -3.97 -7.65 -34.11
CA ASN A 698 -4.93 -6.57 -34.23
C ASN A 698 -5.35 -6.03 -32.85
N VAL A 699 -6.11 -4.93 -32.85
CA VAL A 699 -6.55 -4.25 -31.62
C VAL A 699 -7.46 -5.12 -30.74
N ASP A 700 -8.33 -5.93 -31.34
CA ASP A 700 -9.26 -6.78 -30.58
C ASP A 700 -8.49 -7.84 -29.79
N ALA A 701 -7.54 -8.53 -30.44
CA ALA A 701 -6.67 -9.49 -29.76
C ALA A 701 -5.89 -8.84 -28.61
N ALA A 702 -5.33 -7.65 -28.84
CA ALA A 702 -4.55 -6.93 -27.82
C ALA A 702 -5.43 -6.47 -26.63
N ASN A 703 -6.54 -5.82 -26.93
CA ASN A 703 -7.43 -5.25 -25.91
C ASN A 703 -8.10 -6.34 -25.06
N ILE A 704 -8.63 -7.38 -25.70
CA ILE A 704 -9.27 -8.51 -25.02
C ILE A 704 -8.26 -9.22 -24.13
N SER A 705 -7.08 -9.58 -24.66
CA SER A 705 -6.02 -10.27 -23.89
C SER A 705 -5.57 -9.43 -22.70
N TYR A 706 -5.34 -8.13 -22.89
CA TYR A 706 -4.97 -7.21 -21.81
C TYR A 706 -6.01 -7.20 -20.70
N ASN A 707 -7.30 -7.04 -21.04
CA ASN A 707 -8.36 -6.96 -20.03
C ASN A 707 -8.57 -8.29 -19.31
N LEU A 708 -8.53 -9.43 -20.01
CA LEU A 708 -8.64 -10.77 -19.42
C LEU A 708 -7.47 -11.05 -18.46
N LEU A 709 -6.22 -10.83 -18.91
CA LEU A 709 -5.04 -11.06 -18.08
C LEU A 709 -5.03 -10.16 -16.84
N ARG A 710 -5.44 -8.89 -16.97
CA ARG A 710 -5.55 -7.96 -15.85
C ARG A 710 -6.46 -8.47 -14.75
N ILE A 711 -7.61 -9.01 -15.10
CA ILE A 711 -8.60 -9.50 -14.13
C ILE A 711 -8.22 -10.89 -13.60
N ALA A 712 -7.79 -11.81 -14.48
CA ALA A 712 -7.39 -13.17 -14.10
C ALA A 712 -6.19 -13.19 -13.14
N ALA A 713 -5.31 -12.20 -13.23
CA ALA A 713 -4.18 -12.04 -12.31
C ALA A 713 -4.54 -11.37 -10.95
N GLY A 714 -5.82 -11.35 -10.58
CA GLY A 714 -6.26 -10.78 -9.30
C GLY A 714 -6.29 -9.25 -9.27
N GLY A 715 -6.58 -8.60 -10.42
CA GLY A 715 -6.60 -7.14 -10.53
C GLY A 715 -5.20 -6.52 -10.62
N GLY A 716 -4.26 -7.22 -11.25
CA GLY A 716 -2.86 -6.83 -11.40
C GLY A 716 -2.65 -5.36 -11.74
N ILE A 717 -1.59 -4.78 -11.24
CA ILE A 717 -1.27 -3.37 -11.41
C ILE A 717 -0.90 -3.12 -12.87
N THR A 718 -1.44 -2.05 -13.42
CA THR A 718 -1.21 -1.66 -14.81
C THR A 718 -0.56 -0.28 -14.90
N VAL A 719 0.40 -0.14 -15.82
CA VAL A 719 0.95 1.15 -16.26
C VAL A 719 0.63 1.30 -17.75
N GLY A 720 0.03 2.43 -18.15
CA GLY A 720 -0.38 2.71 -19.54
C GLY A 720 -1.66 3.58 -19.56
N GLY A 721 -2.25 4.03 -20.71
CA GLY A 721 -1.85 4.00 -22.12
C GLY A 721 -0.61 4.76 -22.51
N ILE A 722 0.45 4.02 -22.65
CA ILE A 722 1.68 4.57 -23.19
C ILE A 722 1.48 4.78 -24.69
N LEU A 723 1.55 6.01 -25.15
CA LEU A 723 1.47 6.34 -26.57
C LEU A 723 2.87 6.23 -27.19
N LEU A 724 2.99 5.45 -28.22
CA LEU A 724 4.21 5.25 -28.97
C LEU A 724 4.20 6.05 -30.27
N GLY A 725 5.37 6.47 -30.74
CA GLY A 725 5.55 7.14 -32.02
C GLY A 725 5.29 8.64 -32.03
N SER A 726 4.90 9.26 -30.91
CA SER A 726 4.67 10.70 -30.81
C SER A 726 5.97 11.51 -30.95
N ALA A 727 5.89 12.70 -31.59
CA ALA A 727 7.02 13.61 -31.74
C ALA A 727 7.40 14.35 -30.45
N ARG A 728 6.55 14.34 -29.45
CA ARG A 728 6.76 14.91 -28.09
C ARG A 728 6.20 13.95 -27.05
N PRO A 729 6.65 14.03 -25.80
CA PRO A 729 6.16 13.19 -24.72
C PRO A 729 4.68 13.43 -24.44
N VAL A 730 3.82 12.54 -24.91
CA VAL A 730 2.36 12.58 -24.73
C VAL A 730 1.86 11.19 -24.41
N HIS A 731 1.03 11.06 -23.38
CA HIS A 731 0.33 9.81 -23.11
C HIS A 731 -1.16 10.04 -22.94
N ILE A 732 -1.94 9.10 -23.44
CA ILE A 732 -3.41 9.15 -23.42
C ILE A 732 -3.92 8.14 -22.41
N LEU A 733 -4.47 8.64 -21.31
CA LEU A 733 -5.07 7.86 -20.24
C LEU A 733 -6.42 7.26 -20.66
N MET A 734 -7.01 6.50 -19.76
CA MET A 734 -8.36 5.92 -19.91
C MET A 734 -9.29 6.55 -18.89
N PRO A 735 -10.60 6.68 -19.14
CA PRO A 735 -11.56 7.16 -18.14
C PRO A 735 -11.58 6.33 -16.85
N SER A 736 -11.12 5.08 -16.90
CA SER A 736 -10.98 4.19 -15.74
C SER A 736 -9.61 4.33 -15.03
N SER A 737 -8.79 5.31 -15.39
CA SER A 737 -7.47 5.51 -14.77
C SER A 737 -7.60 5.93 -13.31
N THR A 738 -6.83 5.29 -12.46
CA THR A 738 -6.72 5.62 -11.02
C THR A 738 -5.70 6.71 -10.80
N VAL A 739 -5.73 7.37 -9.63
CA VAL A 739 -4.73 8.36 -9.20
C VAL A 739 -3.30 7.79 -9.35
N ARG A 740 -3.08 6.56 -8.89
CA ARG A 740 -1.76 5.90 -8.99
C ARG A 740 -1.30 5.71 -10.44
N ARG A 741 -2.22 5.37 -11.35
CA ARG A 741 -1.89 5.27 -12.78
C ARG A 741 -1.49 6.64 -13.34
N ILE A 742 -2.19 7.72 -12.98
CA ILE A 742 -1.83 9.07 -13.42
C ILE A 742 -0.44 9.45 -12.90
N VAL A 743 -0.12 9.18 -11.63
CA VAL A 743 1.22 9.41 -11.05
C VAL A 743 2.30 8.63 -11.80
N ASN A 744 2.08 7.33 -12.08
CA ASN A 744 3.02 6.51 -12.84
C ASN A 744 3.26 7.07 -14.25
N MET A 745 2.18 7.47 -14.93
CA MET A 745 2.27 8.03 -16.28
C MET A 745 2.91 9.42 -16.29
N THR A 746 2.73 10.21 -15.21
CA THR A 746 3.43 11.50 -15.04
C THR A 746 4.94 11.29 -14.93
N ALA A 747 5.37 10.32 -14.12
CA ALA A 747 6.80 10.01 -13.97
C ALA A 747 7.41 9.53 -15.31
N LEU A 748 6.68 8.71 -16.07
CA LEU A 748 7.12 8.25 -17.38
C LEU A 748 7.25 9.44 -18.36
N ALA A 749 6.22 10.28 -18.46
CA ALA A 749 6.22 11.47 -19.31
C ALA A 749 7.36 12.45 -18.96
N ALA A 750 7.70 12.57 -17.66
CA ALA A 750 8.82 13.40 -17.21
C ALA A 750 10.18 12.82 -17.66
N VAL A 751 10.35 11.48 -17.61
CA VAL A 751 11.55 10.80 -18.10
C VAL A 751 11.70 10.95 -19.62
N ASP A 752 10.61 10.81 -20.36
CA ASP A 752 10.60 10.98 -21.81
C ASP A 752 11.04 12.40 -22.20
N ALA A 753 10.52 13.42 -21.49
CA ALA A 753 10.92 14.81 -21.69
C ALA A 753 12.41 15.06 -21.39
N GLY A 754 12.96 14.39 -20.38
CA GLY A 754 14.39 14.46 -20.03
C GLY A 754 15.29 13.86 -21.11
N SER A 755 14.87 12.75 -21.73
CA SER A 755 15.61 12.07 -22.81
C SER A 755 15.69 12.94 -24.07
N GLU A 756 14.60 13.59 -24.47
CA GLU A 756 14.58 14.50 -25.62
C GLU A 756 15.50 15.73 -25.44
N ARG A 757 15.56 16.27 -24.22
CA ARG A 757 16.48 17.41 -23.92
C ARG A 757 17.95 16.98 -24.05
N SER A 758 18.29 15.77 -23.64
CA SER A 758 19.67 15.25 -23.75
C SER A 758 20.08 15.02 -25.20
N GLU A 759 19.19 14.50 -26.05
CA GLU A 759 19.45 14.30 -27.48
C GLU A 759 19.60 15.65 -28.22
N ALA A 760 18.78 16.65 -27.91
CA ALA A 760 18.89 17.98 -28.48
C ALA A 760 20.20 18.71 -28.10
N THR A 761 20.77 18.41 -26.92
CA THR A 761 22.02 19.03 -26.44
C THR A 761 23.26 18.37 -27.06
N ILE A 762 23.18 17.10 -27.48
CA ILE A 762 24.29 16.36 -28.12
C ILE A 762 24.33 16.61 -29.66
N GLY A 763 23.19 17.01 -30.25
CA GLY A 763 23.04 17.27 -31.70
C GLY A 763 23.19 18.75 -32.14
N GLY A 764 23.44 19.68 -31.21
CA GLY A 764 23.74 21.11 -31.44
C GLY A 764 25.23 21.38 -31.12
#